data_e1803ee7a7f9906f4812829799393d6b
#
_entry.id   e1803ee7a7f9906f4812829799393d6b
#
_cell.length_a   1.000
_cell.length_b   1.000
_cell.length_c   1.000
_cell.angle_alpha   90.00
_cell.angle_beta   90.00
_cell.angle_gamma   90.00
#
_symmetry.space_group_name_H-M   'P 1'
#
loop_
_entity.id
_entity.type
_entity.pdbx_description
1 polymer ?
#
loop_
_entity_poly.entity_id
_entity_poly.type
_entity_poly.pdbx_seq_one_letter_code
_entity_poly.pdbx_strand_id
1 'polypeptide(L)'
;MSKDHERKGVNEHSKDEQLEQYRMDNRGKKMTTNQGLRVSEDEHSLKAGVRGPTLMEDFHFREKMTHFDHERIPERIVHARGYGVHGYFQVYEPMTEFTRAKFLQDPSVKTPVFVRFSTVAGSKGSGDTVRDARGFATKFYTEEGNYDLVGNNIPVFFIQDAIKFPDLVHAFKPEPHNEMPQAATAHDTFWDFVANNPESAHMVMWTMSDRGIPRSYRMMEGFGVHTFRFVNEQGKARFVKFHWKPVLGVHSLVWDEAQKIAGKDTDFHRRDLWETIENGGIVEYELGVQMIDEEDEFKFDFDILDPTKLWPEEIVPVKLIGKMTLNRNQDNVFAETEQVAFHPGNVVPGIDFSNDPLLQGRLFSYTDTQLIRLGGPNFHEIPINRPVCPFHNNQYDGYHRMTINKGPVAYHKNSLQNNDPSPATEEEGGYVHYQEKVEGRKVRQRSESFEDYFSQAKLFWNSMSPVEKQHIVSAFRFEVGKVKSKDVQQQVVDLFANVDAALAEQIAEGLGATMPDKNKESNESFHSPALSQANTVKTPVSRQVAVLVENGFHGDEVQQVLDGLKQAGIRTDIISQTLGSVTSQDGWELEVTATFLTTDSVLYDAVYVAGGKQSTAQTQKAAKGFINEAYSHYKAIGAANEGVDLLALAAGSTEEPGLVTAKDEKDLARFNQAFIEAIAEHRHWNRQV
;
A
#
# COMPACT_ATOMS: atom_id res chain seq x y z
N MET A 1 2.51 14.45 47.90
CA MET A 1 1.33 13.95 47.20
C MET A 1 1.49 14.30 45.75
N SER A 2 2.08 13.38 44.97
CA SER A 2 2.19 13.46 43.53
C SER A 2 0.77 13.26 42.97
N LYS A 3 0.25 14.23 42.26
CA LYS A 3 -0.92 14.00 41.41
C LYS A 3 -0.43 13.11 40.28
N ASP A 4 -0.71 11.82 40.35
CA ASP A 4 -0.73 10.97 39.20
C ASP A 4 -1.60 11.68 38.15
N HIS A 5 -1.01 12.07 37.06
CA HIS A 5 -1.79 12.50 35.89
C HIS A 5 -2.51 11.24 35.44
N GLU A 6 -3.78 11.13 35.84
CA GLU A 6 -4.71 10.15 35.25
C GLU A 6 -4.44 10.08 33.77
N ARG A 7 -4.15 8.87 33.26
CA ARG A 7 -4.03 8.62 31.81
C ARG A 7 -5.35 9.08 31.20
N LYS A 8 -5.34 10.24 30.54
CA LYS A 8 -6.49 10.70 29.77
C LYS A 8 -6.77 9.64 28.72
N GLY A 9 -8.01 9.20 28.62
CA GLY A 9 -8.45 8.29 27.59
C GLY A 9 -8.03 8.80 26.20
N VAL A 10 -7.61 7.90 25.33
CA VAL A 10 -7.22 8.21 23.94
C VAL A 10 -8.48 8.40 23.08
N ASN A 11 -8.48 9.36 22.18
CA ASN A 11 -9.50 9.59 21.18
C ASN A 11 -8.88 9.88 19.80
N GLU A 12 -9.69 9.98 18.78
CA GLU A 12 -9.24 10.20 17.38
C GLU A 12 -8.37 11.44 17.16
N HIS A 13 -8.44 12.42 18.05
CA HIS A 13 -7.69 13.68 17.96
C HIS A 13 -6.38 13.67 18.77
N SER A 14 -6.18 12.70 19.64
CA SER A 14 -5.06 12.69 20.61
C SER A 14 -3.70 12.84 19.95
N LYS A 15 -3.48 12.20 18.79
CA LYS A 15 -2.22 12.35 18.04
C LYS A 15 -2.13 13.69 17.34
N ASP A 16 -3.21 14.18 16.79
CA ASP A 16 -3.27 15.46 16.09
C ASP A 16 -3.00 16.63 17.07
N GLU A 17 -3.62 16.59 18.25
CA GLU A 17 -3.38 17.54 19.34
C GLU A 17 -1.91 17.52 19.81
N GLN A 18 -1.29 16.33 19.86
CA GLN A 18 0.13 16.23 20.19
C GLN A 18 1.01 16.84 19.08
N LEU A 19 0.68 16.63 17.81
CA LEU A 19 1.42 17.17 16.67
C LEU A 19 1.28 18.69 16.58
N GLU A 20 0.17 19.28 17.04
CA GLU A 20 -0.06 20.73 16.98
C GLU A 20 1.08 21.55 17.63
N GLN A 21 1.72 21.02 18.67
CA GLN A 21 2.83 21.66 19.35
C GLN A 21 4.07 21.82 18.44
N TYR A 22 4.15 21.08 17.34
CA TYR A 22 5.29 21.06 16.42
C TYR A 22 4.96 21.70 15.07
N ARG A 23 3.69 22.06 14.82
CA ARG A 23 3.27 22.74 13.60
C ARG A 23 3.74 24.18 13.58
N MET A 24 4.21 24.62 12.42
CA MET A 24 4.64 25.99 12.19
C MET A 24 4.03 26.52 10.91
N ASP A 25 3.23 27.58 11.01
CA ASP A 25 2.69 28.29 9.86
C ASP A 25 3.46 29.60 9.65
N ASN A 26 4.14 29.70 8.51
CA ASN A 26 4.96 30.85 8.15
C ASN A 26 4.17 31.97 7.41
N ARG A 27 2.89 31.78 7.13
CA ARG A 27 2.08 32.79 6.45
C ARG A 27 2.03 34.09 7.27
N GLY A 28 2.39 35.24 6.63
CA GLY A 28 2.44 36.52 7.28
C GLY A 28 3.60 36.73 8.27
N LYS A 29 4.53 35.78 8.39
CA LYS A 29 5.71 35.90 9.25
C LYS A 29 6.89 36.54 8.53
N LYS A 30 7.82 37.12 9.30
CA LYS A 30 9.10 37.64 8.78
C LYS A 30 10.17 36.55 8.93
N MET A 31 11.01 36.42 7.91
CA MET A 31 12.11 35.46 7.89
C MET A 31 13.10 35.72 9.04
N THR A 32 13.55 34.61 9.64
CA THR A 32 14.61 34.62 10.66
C THR A 32 15.65 33.55 10.35
N THR A 33 16.83 33.68 10.95
CA THR A 33 17.78 32.58 11.09
C THR A 33 17.24 31.53 12.07
N ASN A 34 17.89 30.37 12.15
CA ASN A 34 17.59 29.35 13.17
C ASN A 34 17.83 29.83 14.61
N GLN A 35 18.60 30.92 14.77
CA GLN A 35 18.85 31.57 16.07
C GLN A 35 17.82 32.68 16.38
N GLY A 36 16.82 32.88 15.53
CA GLY A 36 15.74 33.86 15.75
C GLY A 36 16.08 35.28 15.31
N LEU A 37 17.22 35.52 14.69
CA LEU A 37 17.59 36.84 14.17
C LEU A 37 16.81 37.15 12.88
N ARG A 38 16.16 38.28 12.80
CA ARG A 38 15.43 38.70 11.57
C ARG A 38 16.38 38.91 10.40
N VAL A 39 16.04 38.32 9.27
CA VAL A 39 16.79 38.47 8.01
C VAL A 39 16.20 39.61 7.20
N SER A 40 17.07 40.48 6.72
CA SER A 40 16.68 41.66 5.93
C SER A 40 16.78 41.47 4.43
N GLU A 41 17.55 40.46 3.99
CA GLU A 41 17.87 40.22 2.58
C GLU A 41 18.05 38.70 2.35
N ASP A 42 17.45 38.15 1.29
CA ASP A 42 17.56 36.74 0.94
C ASP A 42 17.81 36.50 -0.57
N GLU A 43 17.91 37.54 -1.36
CA GLU A 43 18.20 37.46 -2.80
C GLU A 43 19.69 37.56 -3.11
N HIS A 44 20.45 38.28 -2.27
CA HIS A 44 21.86 38.53 -2.49
C HIS A 44 22.68 38.17 -1.25
N SER A 45 23.83 37.53 -1.47
CA SER A 45 24.82 37.30 -0.43
C SER A 45 25.61 38.61 -0.11
N LEU A 46 26.15 38.70 1.10
CA LEU A 46 27.02 39.80 1.52
C LEU A 46 28.27 39.85 0.64
N LYS A 47 28.62 41.05 0.13
CA LYS A 47 29.76 41.27 -0.78
C LYS A 47 30.59 42.44 -0.38
N ALA A 48 31.88 42.41 -0.71
CA ALA A 48 32.76 43.57 -0.66
C ALA A 48 32.61 44.40 -1.95
N GLY A 49 31.61 45.31 -1.99
CA GLY A 49 31.19 46.07 -3.17
C GLY A 49 30.24 45.28 -4.06
N VAL A 50 29.44 45.97 -4.89
CA VAL A 50 28.32 45.34 -5.69
C VAL A 50 28.79 44.22 -6.61
N ARG A 51 29.99 44.26 -7.13
CA ARG A 51 30.62 43.23 -7.97
C ARG A 51 31.72 42.45 -7.25
N GLY A 52 32.01 42.82 -5.99
CA GLY A 52 33.12 42.25 -5.23
C GLY A 52 32.89 40.78 -4.79
N PRO A 53 33.88 40.17 -4.15
CA PRO A 53 33.77 38.82 -3.65
C PRO A 53 32.67 38.69 -2.59
N THR A 54 32.00 37.52 -2.57
CA THR A 54 31.08 37.12 -1.48
C THR A 54 31.89 36.91 -0.20
N LEU A 55 31.39 37.38 0.92
CA LEU A 55 32.03 37.29 2.22
C LEU A 55 31.39 36.19 3.07
N MET A 56 32.20 35.22 3.53
CA MET A 56 31.73 34.12 4.35
C MET A 56 31.39 34.47 5.80
N GLU A 57 31.50 35.73 6.19
CA GLU A 57 30.91 36.25 7.43
C GLU A 57 29.38 36.39 7.34
N ASP A 58 28.79 36.24 6.14
CA ASP A 58 27.35 36.13 5.92
C ASP A 58 26.82 34.85 6.57
N PHE A 59 26.36 34.96 7.80
CA PHE A 59 25.85 33.83 8.57
C PHE A 59 24.52 33.28 8.01
N HIS A 60 23.68 34.13 7.41
CA HIS A 60 22.44 33.71 6.78
C HIS A 60 22.74 32.81 5.56
N PHE A 61 23.65 33.21 4.70
CA PHE A 61 24.09 32.42 3.56
C PHE A 61 24.65 31.05 4.00
N ARG A 62 25.55 31.04 5.01
CA ARG A 62 26.13 29.79 5.53
C ARG A 62 25.07 28.88 6.11
N GLU A 63 24.15 29.40 6.91
CA GLU A 63 23.07 28.60 7.53
C GLU A 63 22.16 27.99 6.46
N LYS A 64 21.75 28.80 5.46
CA LYS A 64 20.91 28.37 4.35
C LYS A 64 21.57 27.25 3.53
N MET A 65 22.84 27.39 3.18
CA MET A 65 23.61 26.39 2.44
C MET A 65 23.86 25.14 3.27
N THR A 66 24.25 25.27 4.51
CA THR A 66 24.48 24.12 5.40
C THR A 66 23.23 23.30 5.59
N HIS A 67 22.08 23.94 5.79
CA HIS A 67 20.82 23.20 5.90
C HIS A 67 20.49 22.46 4.59
N PHE A 68 20.58 23.15 3.45
CA PHE A 68 20.32 22.58 2.13
C PHE A 68 21.17 21.33 1.84
N ASP A 69 22.47 21.39 2.13
CA ASP A 69 23.41 20.30 1.92
C ASP A 69 23.07 19.04 2.73
N HIS A 70 22.26 19.17 3.80
CA HIS A 70 21.93 18.10 4.74
C HIS A 70 20.42 17.78 4.82
N GLU A 71 19.63 18.15 3.82
CA GLU A 71 18.18 17.91 3.79
C GLU A 71 17.81 16.47 3.41
N ARG A 72 18.77 15.59 3.17
CA ARG A 72 18.53 14.19 2.82
C ARG A 72 18.92 13.26 3.95
N ILE A 73 18.09 12.24 4.16
CA ILE A 73 18.40 11.10 5.01
C ILE A 73 18.45 9.85 4.13
N PRO A 74 19.14 8.79 4.55
CA PRO A 74 19.16 7.53 3.80
C PRO A 74 17.74 7.04 3.48
N GLU A 75 17.53 6.52 2.28
CA GLU A 75 16.29 5.82 1.95
C GLU A 75 16.10 4.61 2.85
N ARG A 76 14.86 4.16 3.06
CA ARG A 76 14.61 2.84 3.63
C ARG A 76 15.22 1.77 2.73
N ILE A 77 15.82 0.76 3.31
CA ILE A 77 16.47 -0.34 2.58
C ILE A 77 15.49 -1.01 1.60
N VAL A 78 14.26 -1.20 2.05
CA VAL A 78 13.09 -1.54 1.22
C VAL A 78 11.95 -0.59 1.58
N HIS A 79 10.94 -0.48 0.73
CA HIS A 79 9.82 0.45 0.91
C HIS A 79 10.21 1.95 0.87
N ALA A 80 11.24 2.30 0.11
CA ALA A 80 11.73 3.67 0.03
C ALA A 80 10.64 4.64 -0.48
N ARG A 81 9.95 4.25 -1.56
CA ARG A 81 8.82 4.99 -2.08
C ARG A 81 7.56 4.65 -1.33
N GLY A 82 6.91 5.65 -0.74
CA GLY A 82 5.67 5.45 -0.01
C GLY A 82 5.01 6.76 0.41
N TYR A 83 3.79 6.64 0.96
CA TYR A 83 2.97 7.77 1.34
C TYR A 83 2.17 7.46 2.60
N GLY A 84 2.11 8.43 3.54
CA GLY A 84 1.46 8.29 4.84
C GLY A 84 0.18 9.10 4.95
N VAL A 85 -0.78 8.58 5.71
CA VAL A 85 -2.05 9.24 6.01
C VAL A 85 -2.46 8.98 7.45
N HIS A 86 -3.19 9.91 8.04
CA HIS A 86 -3.76 9.80 9.39
C HIS A 86 -5.21 9.31 9.35
N GLY A 87 -5.63 8.76 10.47
CA GLY A 87 -7.00 8.34 10.70
C GLY A 87 -7.18 7.78 12.10
N TYR A 88 -8.17 6.93 12.25
CA TYR A 88 -8.44 6.24 13.52
C TYR A 88 -8.93 4.81 13.26
N PHE A 89 -8.74 3.97 14.26
CA PHE A 89 -9.29 2.62 14.33
C PHE A 89 -10.33 2.53 15.44
N GLN A 90 -11.38 1.77 15.21
CA GLN A 90 -12.44 1.52 16.17
C GLN A 90 -12.86 0.04 16.11
N VAL A 91 -12.81 -0.65 17.24
CA VAL A 91 -13.27 -2.03 17.35
C VAL A 91 -14.80 -2.08 17.28
N TYR A 92 -15.38 -3.17 16.73
CA TYR A 92 -16.83 -3.34 16.62
C TYR A 92 -17.47 -3.82 17.93
N GLU A 93 -16.77 -4.72 18.63
CA GLU A 93 -17.19 -5.32 19.90
C GLU A 93 -15.97 -5.63 20.76
N PRO A 94 -16.12 -5.75 22.09
CA PRO A 94 -15.00 -6.10 22.95
C PRO A 94 -14.39 -7.46 22.62
N MET A 95 -13.07 -7.50 22.47
CA MET A 95 -12.30 -8.72 22.21
C MET A 95 -11.72 -9.38 23.45
N THR A 96 -12.35 -9.17 24.62
CA THR A 96 -11.89 -9.62 25.95
C THR A 96 -11.67 -11.14 26.05
N GLU A 97 -12.44 -11.93 25.30
CA GLU A 97 -12.25 -13.39 25.25
C GLU A 97 -10.89 -13.78 24.69
N PHE A 98 -10.35 -12.98 23.76
CA PHE A 98 -9.20 -13.34 22.94
C PHE A 98 -7.92 -12.61 23.35
N THR A 99 -8.03 -11.34 23.73
CA THR A 99 -6.88 -10.50 24.06
C THR A 99 -7.22 -9.49 25.15
N ARG A 100 -6.22 -9.09 25.92
CA ARG A 100 -6.35 -7.99 26.89
C ARG A 100 -5.91 -6.63 26.35
N ALA A 101 -5.53 -6.52 25.08
CA ALA A 101 -5.13 -5.27 24.44
C ALA A 101 -6.26 -4.23 24.51
N LYS A 102 -6.07 -3.13 25.22
CA LYS A 102 -7.15 -2.18 25.56
C LYS A 102 -7.79 -1.53 24.34
N PHE A 103 -7.03 -1.22 23.30
CA PHE A 103 -7.58 -0.62 22.09
C PHE A 103 -8.56 -1.54 21.34
N LEU A 104 -8.62 -2.83 21.72
CA LEU A 104 -9.57 -3.84 21.22
C LEU A 104 -10.71 -4.16 22.21
N GLN A 105 -10.89 -3.37 23.28
CA GLN A 105 -11.88 -3.69 24.31
C GLN A 105 -13.10 -2.76 24.28
N ASP A 106 -12.95 -1.52 23.92
CA ASP A 106 -14.02 -0.51 24.02
C ASP A 106 -14.42 0.05 22.65
N PRO A 107 -15.61 -0.33 22.13
CA PRO A 107 -16.12 0.20 20.86
C PRO A 107 -16.37 1.71 20.84
N SER A 108 -16.38 2.39 21.98
CA SER A 108 -16.53 3.85 22.05
C SER A 108 -15.22 4.58 21.78
N VAL A 109 -14.08 3.89 21.90
CA VAL A 109 -12.74 4.48 21.74
C VAL A 109 -12.32 4.45 20.29
N LYS A 110 -11.94 5.60 19.75
CA LYS A 110 -11.30 5.76 18.45
C LYS A 110 -9.81 5.97 18.67
N THR A 111 -9.03 4.95 18.37
CA THR A 111 -7.57 4.97 18.51
C THR A 111 -6.93 5.64 17.30
N PRO A 112 -6.16 6.74 17.44
CA PRO A 112 -5.49 7.37 16.30
C PRO A 112 -4.55 6.41 15.61
N VAL A 113 -4.47 6.50 14.29
CA VAL A 113 -3.52 5.73 13.49
C VAL A 113 -2.76 6.61 12.50
N PHE A 114 -1.55 6.17 12.16
CA PHE A 114 -0.83 6.63 10.99
C PHE A 114 -0.48 5.43 10.12
N VAL A 115 -0.92 5.46 8.87
CA VAL A 115 -0.70 4.36 7.92
C VAL A 115 0.24 4.81 6.83
N ARG A 116 1.22 3.99 6.49
CA ARG A 116 2.10 4.21 5.34
C ARG A 116 1.98 3.07 4.34
N PHE A 117 1.55 3.41 3.13
CA PHE A 117 1.59 2.54 1.96
C PHE A 117 2.89 2.76 1.19
N SER A 118 3.38 1.71 0.51
CA SER A 118 4.65 1.79 -0.23
C SER A 118 4.77 0.70 -1.28
N THR A 119 5.65 0.89 -2.26
CA THR A 119 6.26 -0.22 -3.02
C THR A 119 7.35 -0.87 -2.18
N VAL A 120 8.05 -1.88 -2.68
CA VAL A 120 9.12 -2.59 -1.95
C VAL A 120 10.49 -2.38 -2.59
N ALA A 121 10.62 -2.69 -3.89
CA ALA A 121 11.92 -2.80 -4.56
C ALA A 121 12.52 -1.46 -4.99
N GLY A 122 11.68 -0.51 -5.43
CA GLY A 122 12.13 0.73 -6.05
C GLY A 122 12.71 1.75 -5.08
N SER A 123 13.55 2.65 -5.62
CA SER A 123 14.03 3.84 -4.93
C SER A 123 12.89 4.81 -4.61
N LYS A 124 13.14 5.82 -3.79
CA LYS A 124 12.15 6.87 -3.47
C LYS A 124 11.58 7.56 -4.72
N GLY A 125 12.36 7.69 -5.78
CA GLY A 125 11.97 8.30 -7.06
C GLY A 125 11.33 7.37 -8.08
N SER A 126 11.14 6.09 -7.77
CA SER A 126 10.50 5.13 -8.68
C SER A 126 8.99 5.36 -8.84
N GLY A 127 8.36 4.72 -9.83
CA GLY A 127 6.92 4.83 -10.07
C GLY A 127 6.08 4.02 -9.07
N ASP A 128 4.85 4.47 -8.82
CA ASP A 128 3.91 3.79 -7.92
C ASP A 128 3.33 2.50 -8.50
N THR A 129 3.16 2.42 -9.83
CA THR A 129 2.42 1.33 -10.48
C THR A 129 3.30 0.19 -10.97
N VAL A 130 4.55 0.12 -10.52
CA VAL A 130 5.45 -1.02 -10.79
C VAL A 130 4.86 -2.33 -10.27
N ARG A 131 5.19 -3.46 -10.94
CA ARG A 131 4.87 -4.79 -10.41
C ARG A 131 5.74 -5.08 -9.20
N ASP A 132 5.10 -5.12 -8.04
CA ASP A 132 5.76 -5.27 -6.75
C ASP A 132 4.73 -5.62 -5.67
N ALA A 133 5.16 -6.17 -4.55
CA ALA A 133 4.35 -6.15 -3.34
C ALA A 133 4.17 -4.70 -2.86
N ARG A 134 3.12 -4.44 -2.09
CA ARG A 134 2.90 -3.15 -1.45
C ARG A 134 3.02 -3.29 0.06
N GLY A 135 3.82 -2.41 0.67
CA GLY A 135 3.84 -2.26 2.12
C GLY A 135 2.52 -1.66 2.62
N PHE A 136 2.08 -2.14 3.76
CA PHE A 136 0.91 -1.67 4.48
C PHE A 136 1.27 -1.64 5.97
N ALA A 137 1.83 -0.52 6.44
CA ALA A 137 2.30 -0.36 7.80
C ALA A 137 1.38 0.57 8.58
N THR A 138 0.79 0.08 9.66
CA THR A 138 -0.13 0.82 10.54
C THR A 138 0.48 1.00 11.91
N LYS A 139 0.61 2.24 12.37
CA LYS A 139 0.96 2.60 13.73
C LYS A 139 -0.30 3.03 14.47
N PHE A 140 -0.64 2.31 15.54
CA PHE A 140 -1.72 2.68 16.46
C PHE A 140 -1.13 3.41 17.65
N TYR A 141 -1.65 4.59 17.95
CA TYR A 141 -1.26 5.37 19.12
C TYR A 141 -2.22 5.05 20.28
N THR A 142 -1.96 3.95 20.96
CA THR A 142 -2.86 3.47 22.03
C THR A 142 -2.57 4.12 23.38
N GLU A 143 -3.45 3.96 24.33
CA GLU A 143 -3.23 4.40 25.72
C GLU A 143 -2.15 3.58 26.47
N GLU A 144 -1.79 2.40 25.93
CA GLU A 144 -0.79 1.50 26.52
C GLU A 144 0.59 1.62 25.85
N GLY A 145 0.69 2.34 24.75
CA GLY A 145 1.90 2.49 23.92
C GLY A 145 1.58 2.48 22.45
N ASN A 146 2.62 2.58 21.63
CA ASN A 146 2.46 2.38 20.18
C ASN A 146 2.36 0.87 19.89
N TYR A 147 1.38 0.49 19.09
CA TYR A 147 1.31 -0.82 18.46
C TYR A 147 1.51 -0.66 16.95
N ASP A 148 2.43 -1.43 16.37
CA ASP A 148 2.71 -1.37 14.93
C ASP A 148 2.36 -2.69 14.24
N LEU A 149 1.38 -2.67 13.35
CA LEU A 149 1.08 -3.78 12.44
C LEU A 149 1.76 -3.50 11.09
N VAL A 150 2.91 -4.14 10.86
CA VAL A 150 3.79 -3.87 9.72
C VAL A 150 3.66 -4.99 8.69
N GLY A 151 2.75 -4.82 7.75
CA GLY A 151 2.36 -5.83 6.79
C GLY A 151 2.57 -5.44 5.33
N ASN A 152 2.02 -6.27 4.45
CA ASN A 152 2.03 -6.12 3.00
C ASN A 152 0.65 -6.43 2.42
N ASN A 153 0.44 -6.11 1.14
CA ASN A 153 -0.77 -6.49 0.39
C ASN A 153 -0.78 -7.96 -0.08
N ILE A 154 0.22 -8.73 0.28
CA ILE A 154 0.37 -10.16 0.00
C ILE A 154 0.55 -10.89 1.34
N PRO A 155 -0.20 -12.00 1.59
CA PRO A 155 -0.22 -12.66 2.91
C PRO A 155 1.00 -13.50 3.23
N VAL A 156 1.89 -13.72 2.28
CA VAL A 156 3.07 -14.57 2.38
C VAL A 156 4.33 -13.81 1.97
N PHE A 157 5.50 -14.41 2.18
CA PHE A 157 6.77 -13.81 1.82
C PHE A 157 7.65 -14.77 1.01
N PHE A 158 8.75 -14.27 0.42
CA PHE A 158 9.65 -15.05 -0.45
C PHE A 158 10.52 -16.07 0.29
N ILE A 159 10.77 -15.86 1.56
CA ILE A 159 11.73 -16.62 2.36
C ILE A 159 11.13 -17.02 3.70
N GLN A 160 11.59 -18.14 4.23
CA GLN A 160 11.15 -18.70 5.51
C GLN A 160 12.01 -18.22 6.70
N ASP A 161 13.25 -17.86 6.46
CA ASP A 161 14.22 -17.47 7.48
C ASP A 161 14.84 -16.11 7.14
N ALA A 162 14.90 -15.23 8.13
CA ALA A 162 15.40 -13.87 7.97
C ALA A 162 16.88 -13.80 7.53
N ILE A 163 17.68 -14.85 7.74
CA ILE A 163 19.07 -14.88 7.28
C ILE A 163 19.20 -14.70 5.77
N LYS A 164 18.16 -15.08 5.01
CA LYS A 164 18.10 -14.91 3.54
C LYS A 164 17.62 -13.53 3.09
N PHE A 165 17.20 -12.67 4.01
CA PHE A 165 16.63 -11.37 3.64
C PHE A 165 17.62 -10.47 2.89
N PRO A 166 18.90 -10.33 3.30
CA PRO A 166 19.87 -9.57 2.51
C PRO A 166 20.06 -10.12 1.09
N ASP A 167 20.12 -11.44 0.92
CA ASP A 167 20.31 -12.07 -0.38
C ASP A 167 19.11 -11.83 -1.29
N LEU A 168 17.89 -11.98 -0.77
CA LEU A 168 16.66 -11.65 -1.49
C LEU A 168 16.68 -10.19 -1.95
N VAL A 169 17.01 -9.26 -1.05
CA VAL A 169 17.02 -7.83 -1.37
C VAL A 169 18.07 -7.51 -2.43
N HIS A 170 19.28 -8.07 -2.31
CA HIS A 170 20.31 -7.92 -3.34
C HIS A 170 19.89 -8.48 -4.69
N ALA A 171 19.12 -9.59 -4.69
CA ALA A 171 18.64 -10.21 -5.92
C ALA A 171 17.62 -9.37 -6.69
N PHE A 172 16.68 -8.68 -6.00
CA PHE A 172 15.67 -7.87 -6.69
C PHE A 172 16.06 -6.39 -6.86
N LYS A 173 17.04 -5.88 -6.12
CA LYS A 173 17.57 -4.53 -6.31
C LYS A 173 18.36 -4.42 -7.63
N PRO A 174 18.69 -3.19 -8.07
CA PRO A 174 19.59 -3.00 -9.22
C PRO A 174 20.89 -3.78 -9.08
N GLU A 175 21.38 -4.30 -10.19
CA GLU A 175 22.62 -5.05 -10.24
C GLU A 175 23.81 -4.15 -9.83
N PRO A 176 24.77 -4.63 -9.00
CA PRO A 176 25.76 -3.75 -8.38
C PRO A 176 26.80 -3.17 -9.34
N HIS A 177 26.98 -3.76 -10.53
CA HIS A 177 27.98 -3.32 -11.49
C HIS A 177 27.48 -2.19 -12.43
N ASN A 178 26.16 -1.99 -12.52
CA ASN A 178 25.57 -1.04 -13.47
C ASN A 178 24.38 -0.24 -12.90
N GLU A 179 23.91 -0.57 -11.69
CA GLU A 179 22.76 0.04 -11.02
C GLU A 179 21.44 -0.06 -11.83
N MET A 180 21.27 -1.12 -12.61
CA MET A 180 20.05 -1.44 -13.39
C MET A 180 19.49 -2.81 -13.00
N PRO A 181 18.16 -3.05 -13.15
CA PRO A 181 17.10 -2.10 -13.47
C PRO A 181 16.56 -1.40 -12.23
N GLN A 182 15.94 -0.22 -12.40
CA GLN A 182 15.23 0.47 -11.33
C GLN A 182 13.80 -0.07 -11.19
N ALA A 183 13.42 -0.46 -9.97
CA ALA A 183 12.06 -0.87 -9.60
C ALA A 183 11.45 -1.94 -10.54
N ALA A 184 12.24 -2.94 -10.93
CA ALA A 184 11.78 -4.04 -11.79
C ALA A 184 12.44 -5.35 -11.38
N THR A 185 11.67 -6.43 -11.40
CA THR A 185 12.13 -7.80 -11.13
C THR A 185 12.48 -8.57 -12.42
N ALA A 186 12.31 -7.96 -13.59
CA ALA A 186 12.55 -8.56 -14.90
C ALA A 186 14.04 -8.56 -15.27
N HIS A 187 14.86 -9.23 -14.48
CA HIS A 187 16.32 -9.36 -14.70
C HIS A 187 16.90 -10.63 -14.08
N ASP A 188 18.13 -10.95 -14.47
CA ASP A 188 18.76 -12.24 -14.21
C ASP A 188 18.87 -12.58 -12.71
N THR A 189 19.31 -11.63 -11.87
CA THR A 189 19.61 -11.94 -10.46
C THR A 189 18.39 -12.29 -9.64
N PHE A 190 17.26 -11.63 -9.90
CA PHE A 190 16.00 -11.97 -9.21
C PHE A 190 15.53 -13.38 -9.56
N TRP A 191 15.50 -13.71 -10.84
CA TRP A 191 15.00 -15.01 -11.30
C TRP A 191 15.96 -16.15 -11.01
N ASP A 192 17.28 -15.88 -10.97
CA ASP A 192 18.28 -16.84 -10.48
C ASP A 192 18.06 -17.14 -8.99
N PHE A 193 17.81 -16.11 -8.16
CA PHE A 193 17.44 -16.31 -6.76
C PHE A 193 16.19 -17.17 -6.62
N VAL A 194 15.13 -16.86 -7.38
CA VAL A 194 13.88 -17.64 -7.37
C VAL A 194 14.13 -19.11 -7.74
N ALA A 195 14.88 -19.35 -8.82
CA ALA A 195 15.19 -20.71 -9.30
C ALA A 195 15.95 -21.55 -8.27
N ASN A 196 16.81 -20.91 -7.47
CA ASN A 196 17.63 -21.56 -6.43
C ASN A 196 16.97 -21.58 -5.04
N ASN A 197 15.82 -20.91 -4.85
CA ASN A 197 15.09 -20.83 -3.58
C ASN A 197 13.62 -21.20 -3.76
N PRO A 198 13.28 -22.51 -3.84
CA PRO A 198 11.94 -22.98 -4.16
C PRO A 198 10.88 -22.51 -3.15
N GLU A 199 11.24 -22.17 -1.94
CA GLU A 199 10.36 -21.58 -0.93
C GLU A 199 9.70 -20.27 -1.40
N SER A 200 10.29 -19.60 -2.40
CA SER A 200 9.76 -18.35 -2.97
C SER A 200 8.58 -18.56 -3.93
N ALA A 201 8.32 -19.78 -4.38
CA ALA A 201 7.35 -20.08 -5.44
C ALA A 201 5.96 -19.51 -5.15
N HIS A 202 5.44 -19.66 -3.92
CA HIS A 202 4.12 -19.16 -3.54
C HIS A 202 4.05 -17.62 -3.64
N MET A 203 5.01 -16.92 -3.06
CA MET A 203 5.07 -15.45 -3.15
C MET A 203 5.24 -14.96 -4.59
N VAL A 204 6.02 -15.67 -5.42
CA VAL A 204 6.18 -15.34 -6.83
C VAL A 204 4.85 -15.47 -7.58
N MET A 205 4.03 -16.50 -7.31
CA MET A 205 2.69 -16.60 -7.89
C MET A 205 1.84 -15.38 -7.56
N TRP A 206 1.88 -14.90 -6.33
CA TRP A 206 1.19 -13.68 -5.91
C TRP A 206 1.70 -12.42 -6.63
N THR A 207 3.01 -12.25 -6.73
CA THR A 207 3.61 -11.07 -7.38
C THR A 207 3.40 -11.06 -8.90
N MET A 208 3.32 -12.23 -9.53
CA MET A 208 2.99 -12.35 -10.95
C MET A 208 1.49 -12.22 -11.23
N SER A 209 0.65 -12.32 -10.22
CA SER A 209 -0.79 -12.06 -10.36
C SER A 209 -1.10 -10.56 -10.42
N ASP A 210 -2.38 -10.25 -10.59
CA ASP A 210 -2.88 -8.87 -10.58
C ASP A 210 -2.72 -8.19 -9.21
N ARG A 211 -2.50 -8.97 -8.12
CA ARG A 211 -2.18 -8.44 -6.79
C ARG A 211 -0.87 -7.64 -6.76
N GLY A 212 0.06 -7.90 -7.69
CA GLY A 212 1.31 -7.13 -7.86
C GLY A 212 1.12 -5.75 -8.50
N ILE A 213 -0.06 -5.44 -9.06
CA ILE A 213 -0.36 -4.18 -9.75
C ILE A 213 -1.74 -3.62 -9.33
N PRO A 214 -1.92 -3.28 -8.04
CA PRO A 214 -3.20 -2.78 -7.55
C PRO A 214 -3.63 -1.51 -8.26
N ARG A 215 -4.95 -1.31 -8.41
CA ARG A 215 -5.53 -0.08 -9.00
C ARG A 215 -5.24 1.14 -8.11
N SER A 216 -5.27 0.96 -6.80
CA SER A 216 -5.12 2.02 -5.81
C SER A 216 -4.66 1.42 -4.48
N TYR A 217 -3.99 2.21 -3.64
CA TYR A 217 -3.79 1.83 -2.24
C TYR A 217 -5.11 1.56 -1.51
N ARG A 218 -6.20 2.20 -1.91
CA ARG A 218 -7.54 2.05 -1.34
C ARG A 218 -8.24 0.74 -1.73
N MET A 219 -7.72 0.02 -2.71
CA MET A 219 -8.31 -1.15 -3.35
C MET A 219 -7.37 -2.37 -3.29
N MET A 220 -6.61 -2.48 -2.23
CA MET A 220 -5.75 -3.64 -1.95
C MET A 220 -5.94 -4.10 -0.51
N GLU A 221 -5.81 -5.39 -0.27
CA GLU A 221 -5.75 -5.93 1.08
C GLU A 221 -4.44 -5.58 1.78
N GLY A 222 -4.42 -5.75 3.11
CA GLY A 222 -3.21 -5.71 3.92
C GLY A 222 -3.15 -6.94 4.82
N PHE A 223 -1.96 -7.49 5.03
CA PHE A 223 -1.76 -8.69 5.83
C PHE A 223 -0.60 -8.48 6.80
N GLY A 224 -0.78 -8.93 8.05
CA GLY A 224 0.30 -8.95 9.01
C GLY A 224 1.42 -9.95 8.66
N VAL A 225 1.16 -10.84 7.71
CA VAL A 225 2.03 -11.91 7.21
C VAL A 225 2.30 -12.99 8.25
N HIS A 226 2.91 -12.61 9.38
CA HIS A 226 3.33 -13.52 10.44
C HIS A 226 2.18 -14.00 11.31
N THR A 227 2.43 -15.12 11.96
CA THR A 227 1.64 -15.58 13.08
C THR A 227 2.10 -14.85 14.33
N PHE A 228 1.15 -14.19 15.02
CA PHE A 228 1.31 -13.57 16.34
C PHE A 228 0.52 -14.35 17.39
N ARG A 229 0.50 -13.85 18.62
CA ARG A 229 -0.34 -14.39 19.69
C ARG A 229 -1.27 -13.31 20.22
N PHE A 230 -2.53 -13.68 20.45
CA PHE A 230 -3.40 -12.99 21.38
C PHE A 230 -3.31 -13.66 22.75
N VAL A 231 -3.27 -12.86 23.82
CA VAL A 231 -3.26 -13.34 25.20
C VAL A 231 -4.34 -12.58 25.96
N ASN A 232 -5.31 -13.31 26.54
CA ASN A 232 -6.41 -12.71 27.29
C ASN A 232 -6.03 -12.48 28.77
N GLU A 233 -6.94 -11.90 29.55
CA GLU A 233 -6.75 -11.63 30.98
C GLU A 233 -6.50 -12.89 31.82
N GLN A 234 -6.97 -14.05 31.36
CA GLN A 234 -6.75 -15.34 32.03
C GLN A 234 -5.42 -15.99 31.63
N GLY A 235 -4.61 -15.33 30.80
CA GLY A 235 -3.36 -15.85 30.28
C GLY A 235 -3.53 -16.94 29.22
N LYS A 236 -4.75 -17.16 28.68
CA LYS A 236 -4.96 -18.06 27.57
C LYS A 236 -4.45 -17.41 26.28
N ALA A 237 -3.53 -18.10 25.58
CA ALA A 237 -3.02 -17.65 24.30
C ALA A 237 -3.73 -18.34 23.12
N ARG A 238 -3.75 -17.65 21.98
CA ARG A 238 -4.14 -18.16 20.67
C ARG A 238 -3.22 -17.60 19.62
N PHE A 239 -2.92 -18.38 18.61
CA PHE A 239 -2.27 -17.87 17.41
C PHE A 239 -3.21 -17.00 16.60
N VAL A 240 -2.70 -15.91 16.04
CA VAL A 240 -3.50 -14.94 15.27
C VAL A 240 -2.77 -14.45 14.04
N LYS A 241 -3.49 -14.35 12.92
CA LYS A 241 -3.07 -13.59 11.73
C LYS A 241 -4.02 -12.42 11.51
N PHE A 242 -3.48 -11.26 11.09
CA PHE A 242 -4.21 -10.02 10.87
C PHE A 242 -4.42 -9.73 9.39
N HIS A 243 -5.61 -9.26 9.04
CA HIS A 243 -6.04 -8.93 7.68
C HIS A 243 -6.69 -7.55 7.64
N TRP A 244 -6.25 -6.70 6.71
CA TRP A 244 -6.97 -5.50 6.33
C TRP A 244 -7.77 -5.78 5.06
N LYS A 245 -9.09 -5.70 5.13
CA LYS A 245 -9.98 -5.87 3.98
C LYS A 245 -10.50 -4.50 3.53
N PRO A 246 -10.21 -4.06 2.28
CA PRO A 246 -10.67 -2.76 1.79
C PRO A 246 -12.18 -2.78 1.57
N VAL A 247 -12.89 -1.77 2.08
CA VAL A 247 -14.34 -1.63 1.89
C VAL A 247 -14.71 -1.48 0.41
N LEU A 248 -13.83 -0.89 -0.40
CA LEU A 248 -13.99 -0.75 -1.84
C LEU A 248 -13.75 -2.04 -2.64
N GLY A 249 -13.33 -3.12 -1.98
CA GLY A 249 -12.91 -4.35 -2.65
C GLY A 249 -11.50 -4.27 -3.24
N VAL A 250 -11.04 -5.40 -3.77
CA VAL A 250 -9.70 -5.55 -4.35
C VAL A 250 -9.78 -5.44 -5.86
N HIS A 251 -9.10 -4.45 -6.43
CA HIS A 251 -9.09 -4.19 -7.86
C HIS A 251 -7.68 -3.85 -8.36
N SER A 252 -7.37 -4.29 -9.57
CA SER A 252 -6.04 -4.16 -10.14
C SER A 252 -6.06 -3.47 -11.51
N LEU A 253 -4.89 -2.98 -11.91
CA LEU A 253 -4.62 -2.51 -13.27
C LEU A 253 -4.39 -3.72 -14.20
N VAL A 254 -4.34 -3.48 -15.51
CA VAL A 254 -3.70 -4.39 -16.45
C VAL A 254 -2.24 -3.98 -16.66
N TRP A 255 -1.38 -4.90 -17.10
CA TRP A 255 0.07 -4.62 -17.13
C TRP A 255 0.45 -3.49 -18.09
N ASP A 256 -0.11 -3.44 -19.29
CA ASP A 256 0.12 -2.34 -20.25
C ASP A 256 -0.29 -0.98 -19.66
N GLU A 257 -1.45 -0.94 -19.01
CA GLU A 257 -1.94 0.25 -18.30
C GLU A 257 -0.97 0.68 -17.20
N ALA A 258 -0.53 -0.26 -16.34
CA ALA A 258 0.40 0.01 -15.24
C ALA A 258 1.72 0.61 -15.73
N GLN A 259 2.28 0.10 -16.84
CA GLN A 259 3.49 0.62 -17.46
C GLN A 259 3.28 2.03 -18.04
N LYS A 260 2.16 2.29 -18.69
CA LYS A 260 1.83 3.60 -19.24
C LYS A 260 1.63 4.64 -18.14
N ILE A 261 0.91 4.28 -17.08
CA ILE A 261 0.72 5.15 -15.92
C ILE A 261 2.07 5.52 -15.30
N ALA A 262 2.99 4.56 -15.11
CA ALA A 262 4.31 4.84 -14.54
C ALA A 262 5.10 5.92 -15.33
N GLY A 263 4.84 6.03 -16.63
CA GLY A 263 5.44 7.07 -17.49
C GLY A 263 4.64 8.39 -17.55
N LYS A 264 3.33 8.33 -17.33
CA LYS A 264 2.43 9.49 -17.41
C LYS A 264 2.25 10.20 -16.08
N ASP A 265 2.07 9.44 -15.01
CA ASP A 265 1.96 9.90 -13.64
C ASP A 265 2.66 8.93 -12.68
N THR A 266 3.91 9.22 -12.39
CA THR A 266 4.74 8.44 -11.46
C THR A 266 4.11 8.35 -10.07
N ASP A 267 3.30 9.33 -9.69
CA ASP A 267 2.67 9.51 -8.38
C ASP A 267 1.21 9.02 -8.32
N PHE A 268 0.77 8.21 -9.26
CA PHE A 268 -0.62 7.83 -9.47
C PHE A 268 -1.34 7.32 -8.20
N HIS A 269 -0.76 6.36 -7.47
CA HIS A 269 -1.36 5.85 -6.24
C HIS A 269 -1.32 6.86 -5.11
N ARG A 270 -0.21 7.62 -5.01
CA ARG A 270 -0.04 8.68 -4.02
C ARG A 270 -1.05 9.79 -4.25
N ARG A 271 -1.21 10.25 -5.51
CA ARG A 271 -2.18 11.26 -5.92
C ARG A 271 -3.62 10.80 -5.66
N ASP A 272 -3.98 9.59 -6.06
CA ASP A 272 -5.30 9.01 -5.82
C ASP A 272 -5.70 9.01 -4.35
N LEU A 273 -4.77 8.62 -3.46
CA LEU A 273 -4.98 8.63 -2.02
C LEU A 273 -5.11 10.06 -1.47
N TRP A 274 -4.19 10.93 -1.85
CA TRP A 274 -4.13 12.31 -1.36
C TRP A 274 -5.37 13.11 -1.79
N GLU A 275 -5.70 13.10 -3.07
CA GLU A 275 -6.84 13.83 -3.62
C GLU A 275 -8.18 13.30 -3.11
N THR A 276 -8.28 11.99 -2.86
CA THR A 276 -9.49 11.41 -2.26
C THR A 276 -9.78 12.04 -0.90
N ILE A 277 -8.78 12.14 -0.04
CA ILE A 277 -8.94 12.70 1.31
C ILE A 277 -9.08 14.24 1.25
N GLU A 278 -8.30 14.91 0.41
CA GLU A 278 -8.35 16.37 0.26
C GLU A 278 -9.71 16.88 -0.21
N ASN A 279 -10.39 16.08 -1.05
CA ASN A 279 -11.74 16.37 -1.52
C ASN A 279 -12.83 15.89 -0.53
N GLY A 280 -12.49 15.59 0.73
CA GLY A 280 -13.42 15.21 1.79
C GLY A 280 -13.88 13.75 1.75
N GLY A 281 -13.27 12.92 0.90
CA GLY A 281 -13.50 11.47 0.90
C GLY A 281 -12.77 10.79 2.07
N ILE A 282 -13.21 9.58 2.38
CA ILE A 282 -12.59 8.72 3.40
C ILE A 282 -12.13 7.41 2.78
N VAL A 283 -11.14 6.79 3.41
CA VAL A 283 -10.62 5.48 3.00
C VAL A 283 -10.80 4.50 4.15
N GLU A 284 -11.49 3.40 3.92
CA GLU A 284 -11.87 2.48 4.98
C GLU A 284 -11.38 1.06 4.73
N TYR A 285 -10.93 0.44 5.83
CA TYR A 285 -10.54 -0.96 5.89
C TYR A 285 -11.14 -1.63 7.12
N GLU A 286 -11.62 -2.85 6.96
CA GLU A 286 -12.01 -3.67 8.09
C GLU A 286 -10.82 -4.51 8.55
N LEU A 287 -10.56 -4.51 9.86
CA LEU A 287 -9.58 -5.40 10.47
C LEU A 287 -10.23 -6.76 10.73
N GLY A 288 -9.69 -7.77 10.08
CA GLY A 288 -10.04 -9.16 10.31
C GLY A 288 -8.93 -9.91 11.04
N VAL A 289 -9.30 -10.93 11.78
CA VAL A 289 -8.38 -11.86 12.43
C VAL A 289 -8.76 -13.30 12.13
N GLN A 290 -7.75 -14.12 11.85
CA GLN A 290 -7.85 -15.57 11.89
C GLN A 290 -7.21 -16.05 13.19
N MET A 291 -7.84 -16.97 13.89
CA MET A 291 -7.37 -17.44 15.20
C MET A 291 -7.36 -18.96 15.26
N ILE A 292 -6.30 -19.50 15.86
CA ILE A 292 -6.10 -20.93 16.10
C ILE A 292 -5.75 -21.12 17.58
N ASP A 293 -6.41 -22.04 18.28
CA ASP A 293 -6.04 -22.38 19.64
C ASP A 293 -4.66 -23.07 19.67
N GLU A 294 -3.86 -22.88 20.70
CA GLU A 294 -2.49 -23.42 20.77
C GLU A 294 -2.42 -24.96 20.63
N GLU A 295 -3.44 -25.66 21.13
CA GLU A 295 -3.56 -27.12 21.01
C GLU A 295 -3.73 -27.62 19.59
N ASP A 296 -4.15 -26.74 18.68
CA ASP A 296 -4.35 -27.00 17.26
C ASP A 296 -3.14 -26.62 16.37
N GLU A 297 -2.00 -26.23 16.95
CA GLU A 297 -0.79 -25.78 16.23
C GLU A 297 -0.37 -26.74 15.10
N PHE A 298 -0.45 -28.05 15.37
CA PHE A 298 0.01 -29.10 14.43
C PHE A 298 -1.15 -29.84 13.73
N LYS A 299 -2.34 -29.26 13.67
CA LYS A 299 -3.54 -29.88 13.11
C LYS A 299 -3.64 -29.79 11.59
N PHE A 300 -2.89 -28.91 10.97
CA PHE A 300 -2.99 -28.57 9.56
C PHE A 300 -1.92 -29.27 8.72
N ASP A 301 -2.17 -29.38 7.41
CA ASP A 301 -1.20 -29.91 6.46
C ASP A 301 -0.04 -28.95 6.15
N PHE A 302 -0.02 -27.80 6.79
CA PHE A 302 1.02 -26.79 6.69
C PHE A 302 1.44 -26.31 8.08
N ASP A 303 2.67 -25.84 8.21
CA ASP A 303 3.15 -25.23 9.44
C ASP A 303 2.63 -23.79 9.55
N ILE A 304 1.90 -23.48 10.64
CA ILE A 304 1.31 -22.16 10.87
C ILE A 304 2.33 -21.06 11.14
N LEU A 305 3.59 -21.42 11.42
CA LEU A 305 4.71 -20.52 11.63
C LEU A 305 5.53 -20.26 10.37
N ASP A 306 5.23 -20.96 9.26
CA ASP A 306 5.91 -20.75 7.98
C ASP A 306 5.39 -19.46 7.31
N PRO A 307 6.21 -18.42 7.15
CA PRO A 307 5.78 -17.15 6.55
C PRO A 307 5.52 -17.24 5.03
N THR A 308 5.77 -18.38 4.40
CA THR A 308 5.36 -18.67 3.01
C THR A 308 3.97 -19.30 2.91
N LYS A 309 3.31 -19.51 4.05
CA LYS A 309 1.98 -20.12 4.14
C LYS A 309 0.93 -19.13 4.61
N LEU A 310 -0.22 -19.17 3.96
CA LEU A 310 -1.45 -18.54 4.45
C LEU A 310 -2.34 -19.58 5.15
N TRP A 311 -3.32 -19.11 5.89
CA TRP A 311 -4.38 -19.94 6.43
C TRP A 311 -5.62 -19.76 5.53
N PRO A 312 -6.03 -20.75 4.75
CA PRO A 312 -7.21 -20.61 3.88
C PRO A 312 -8.45 -20.20 4.68
N GLU A 313 -9.19 -19.20 4.22
CA GLU A 313 -10.35 -18.67 4.96
C GLU A 313 -11.47 -19.70 5.13
N GLU A 314 -11.52 -20.71 4.27
CA GLU A 314 -12.45 -21.82 4.33
C GLU A 314 -12.10 -22.83 5.45
N ILE A 315 -10.85 -22.85 5.92
CA ILE A 315 -10.37 -23.71 7.01
C ILE A 315 -10.35 -22.92 8.32
N VAL A 316 -9.82 -21.70 8.28
CA VAL A 316 -9.75 -20.79 9.42
C VAL A 316 -10.41 -19.46 9.01
N PRO A 317 -11.71 -19.28 9.31
CA PRO A 317 -12.45 -18.11 8.88
C PRO A 317 -11.88 -16.80 9.44
N VAL A 318 -11.96 -15.72 8.66
CA VAL A 318 -11.63 -14.38 9.11
C VAL A 318 -12.81 -13.79 9.89
N LYS A 319 -12.58 -13.44 11.16
CA LYS A 319 -13.52 -12.67 11.98
C LYS A 319 -13.19 -11.18 11.83
N LEU A 320 -14.12 -10.39 11.31
CA LEU A 320 -14.01 -8.92 11.26
C LEU A 320 -14.22 -8.37 12.68
N ILE A 321 -13.27 -7.59 13.17
CA ILE A 321 -13.24 -7.12 14.57
C ILE A 321 -13.30 -5.61 14.73
N GLY A 322 -13.06 -4.84 13.69
CA GLY A 322 -13.08 -3.38 13.75
C GLY A 322 -12.84 -2.73 12.40
N LYS A 323 -12.87 -1.42 12.39
CA LYS A 323 -12.70 -0.62 11.18
C LYS A 323 -11.68 0.49 11.36
N MET A 324 -10.82 0.67 10.38
CA MET A 324 -9.92 1.79 10.24
C MET A 324 -10.49 2.78 9.23
N THR A 325 -10.56 4.04 9.61
CA THR A 325 -10.98 5.16 8.76
C THR A 325 -9.82 6.13 8.59
N LEU A 326 -9.35 6.31 7.36
CA LEU A 326 -8.30 7.26 7.01
C LEU A 326 -8.95 8.49 6.39
N ASN A 327 -8.80 9.64 7.03
CA ASN A 327 -9.57 10.84 6.74
C ASN A 327 -8.78 12.15 6.80
N ARG A 328 -7.46 12.09 7.00
CA ARG A 328 -6.62 13.29 7.04
C ARG A 328 -5.27 13.05 6.38
N ASN A 329 -4.94 13.92 5.43
CA ASN A 329 -3.60 13.97 4.85
C ASN A 329 -2.56 14.45 5.87
N GLN A 330 -1.31 14.11 5.64
CA GLN A 330 -0.18 14.65 6.38
C GLN A 330 0.06 16.13 6.00
N ASP A 331 0.59 16.91 6.93
CA ASP A 331 0.96 18.30 6.66
C ASP A 331 2.31 18.41 5.96
N ASN A 332 3.24 17.49 6.28
CA ASN A 332 4.60 17.51 5.72
C ASN A 332 5.13 16.08 5.52
N VAL A 333 5.47 15.76 4.27
CA VAL A 333 5.97 14.43 3.88
C VAL A 333 7.26 14.06 4.60
N PHE A 334 8.21 15.01 4.76
CA PHE A 334 9.47 14.69 5.43
C PHE A 334 9.28 14.45 6.93
N ALA A 335 8.60 15.37 7.60
CA ALA A 335 8.41 15.28 9.05
C ALA A 335 7.59 14.06 9.47
N GLU A 336 6.62 13.65 8.66
CA GLU A 336 5.66 12.60 8.99
C GLU A 336 5.97 11.29 8.24
N THR A 337 5.94 11.26 6.92
CA THR A 337 6.15 10.02 6.13
C THR A 337 7.60 9.55 6.11
N GLU A 338 8.56 10.46 5.91
CA GLU A 338 9.98 10.07 5.85
C GLU A 338 10.51 9.68 7.23
N GLN A 339 10.13 10.39 8.29
CA GLN A 339 10.65 10.17 9.63
C GLN A 339 9.87 9.14 10.45
N VAL A 340 8.71 8.64 10.00
CA VAL A 340 8.00 7.59 10.73
C VAL A 340 8.85 6.31 10.80
N ALA A 341 8.95 5.76 12.00
CA ALA A 341 9.63 4.50 12.30
C ALA A 341 8.59 3.46 12.71
N PHE A 342 8.41 2.44 11.88
CA PHE A 342 7.61 1.26 12.21
C PHE A 342 8.51 0.16 12.73
N HIS A 343 7.97 -0.64 13.66
CA HIS A 343 8.67 -1.79 14.21
C HIS A 343 7.66 -2.89 14.62
N PRO A 344 7.73 -4.11 14.03
CA PRO A 344 6.81 -5.18 14.41
C PRO A 344 6.94 -5.61 15.89
N GLY A 345 8.01 -5.23 16.56
CA GLY A 345 8.22 -5.40 17.99
C GLY A 345 7.53 -4.36 18.88
N ASN A 346 6.92 -3.32 18.30
CA ASN A 346 6.07 -2.41 19.06
C ASN A 346 4.72 -3.10 19.28
N VAL A 347 4.57 -3.72 20.44
CA VAL A 347 3.36 -4.43 20.86
C VAL A 347 2.83 -3.86 22.17
N VAL A 348 1.58 -4.18 22.50
CA VAL A 348 0.91 -3.81 23.75
C VAL A 348 0.51 -5.06 24.51
N PRO A 349 0.20 -4.99 25.83
CA PRO A 349 -0.28 -6.14 26.57
C PRO A 349 -1.44 -6.84 25.86
N GLY A 350 -1.36 -8.17 25.76
CA GLY A 350 -2.36 -8.98 25.05
C GLY A 350 -2.03 -9.32 23.61
N ILE A 351 -0.94 -8.78 23.07
CA ILE A 351 -0.37 -9.16 21.75
C ILE A 351 1.09 -9.58 21.96
N ASP A 352 1.47 -10.77 21.50
CA ASP A 352 2.83 -11.30 21.62
C ASP A 352 3.29 -11.99 20.33
N PHE A 353 4.53 -12.40 20.31
CA PHE A 353 5.22 -12.98 19.16
C PHE A 353 5.02 -14.50 19.08
N SER A 354 5.27 -15.04 17.92
CA SER A 354 5.46 -16.47 17.69
C SER A 354 6.92 -16.79 17.37
N ASN A 355 7.20 -18.06 17.19
CA ASN A 355 8.52 -18.57 16.79
C ASN A 355 8.76 -18.54 15.27
N ASP A 356 7.97 -17.78 14.52
CA ASP A 356 8.19 -17.53 13.09
C ASP A 356 9.61 -16.96 12.88
N PRO A 357 10.52 -17.67 12.17
CA PRO A 357 11.93 -17.28 12.09
C PRO A 357 12.14 -15.97 11.30
N LEU A 358 11.25 -15.65 10.38
CA LEU A 358 11.30 -14.37 9.67
C LEU A 358 10.85 -13.22 10.58
N LEU A 359 9.79 -13.42 11.38
CA LEU A 359 9.36 -12.43 12.39
C LEU A 359 10.48 -12.13 13.37
N GLN A 360 11.14 -13.17 13.91
CA GLN A 360 12.21 -13.01 14.90
C GLN A 360 13.36 -12.14 14.35
N GLY A 361 13.76 -12.33 13.09
CA GLY A 361 14.78 -11.49 12.46
C GLY A 361 14.33 -10.03 12.27
N ARG A 362 13.05 -9.80 12.01
CA ARG A 362 12.47 -8.46 11.90
C ARG A 362 12.53 -7.69 13.23
N LEU A 363 12.44 -8.38 14.38
CA LEU A 363 12.53 -7.75 15.70
C LEU A 363 13.89 -7.09 15.96
N PHE A 364 14.95 -7.51 15.27
CA PHE A 364 16.24 -6.83 15.30
C PHE A 364 16.35 -5.75 14.20
N SER A 365 16.08 -6.13 12.96
CA SER A 365 16.38 -5.32 11.77
C SER A 365 15.71 -3.95 11.78
N TYR A 366 14.47 -3.85 12.25
CA TYR A 366 13.71 -2.59 12.24
C TYR A 366 14.24 -1.54 13.24
N THR A 367 14.87 -1.95 14.34
CA THR A 367 15.61 -1.03 15.22
C THR A 367 16.94 -0.63 14.60
N ASP A 368 17.71 -1.60 14.12
CA ASP A 368 19.04 -1.37 13.58
C ASP A 368 19.04 -0.36 12.44
N THR A 369 18.15 -0.54 11.46
CA THR A 369 18.04 0.37 10.31
C THR A 369 17.65 1.80 10.69
N GLN A 370 16.89 2.01 11.76
CA GLN A 370 16.45 3.33 12.21
C GLN A 370 17.58 4.16 12.84
N LEU A 371 18.57 3.54 13.46
CA LEU A 371 19.62 4.23 14.22
C LEU A 371 20.38 5.26 13.38
N ILE A 372 20.84 4.88 12.18
CA ILE A 372 21.53 5.81 11.28
C ILE A 372 20.53 6.66 10.50
N ARG A 373 19.47 6.04 9.98
CA ARG A 373 18.51 6.73 9.14
C ARG A 373 17.84 7.91 9.85
N LEU A 374 17.54 7.79 11.14
CA LEU A 374 16.82 8.80 11.94
C LEU A 374 17.71 9.49 12.98
N GLY A 375 19.03 9.34 12.88
CA GLY A 375 19.98 10.14 13.64
C GLY A 375 20.20 9.72 15.08
N GLY A 376 20.08 8.42 15.39
CA GLY A 376 20.45 7.87 16.69
C GLY A 376 19.29 7.26 17.48
N PRO A 377 19.51 6.84 18.73
CA PRO A 377 18.58 6.01 19.51
C PRO A 377 17.30 6.73 19.95
N ASN A 378 17.27 8.08 19.91
CA ASN A 378 16.13 8.88 20.33
C ASN A 378 15.10 9.14 19.23
N PHE A 379 15.06 8.35 18.15
CA PHE A 379 14.09 8.52 17.06
C PHE A 379 12.61 8.40 17.50
N HIS A 380 12.35 7.80 18.65
CA HIS A 380 11.03 7.77 19.28
C HIS A 380 10.55 9.16 19.76
N GLU A 381 11.46 10.14 19.93
CA GLU A 381 11.10 11.53 20.26
C GLU A 381 10.70 12.37 19.05
N ILE A 382 10.98 11.91 17.82
CA ILE A 382 10.45 12.54 16.61
C ILE A 382 8.93 12.55 16.70
N PRO A 383 8.25 13.68 16.48
CA PRO A 383 6.83 13.84 16.79
C PRO A 383 5.92 12.73 16.27
N ILE A 384 6.12 12.31 15.01
CA ILE A 384 5.30 11.24 14.41
C ILE A 384 5.49 9.87 15.10
N ASN A 385 6.65 9.61 15.72
CA ASN A 385 6.97 8.36 16.38
C ASN A 385 6.60 8.35 17.86
N ARG A 386 6.43 9.55 18.43
CA ARG A 386 6.17 9.70 19.86
C ARG A 386 4.84 9.07 20.26
N PRO A 387 4.79 8.20 21.30
CA PRO A 387 3.52 7.71 21.82
C PRO A 387 2.67 8.85 22.40
N VAL A 388 1.35 8.70 22.34
CA VAL A 388 0.42 9.67 22.96
C VAL A 388 0.31 9.50 24.47
N CYS A 389 0.59 8.29 24.98
CA CYS A 389 0.74 8.04 26.39
C CYS A 389 2.12 8.48 26.88
N PRO A 390 2.25 8.87 28.17
CA PRO A 390 3.56 9.18 28.75
C PRO A 390 4.49 7.96 28.73
N PHE A 391 5.78 8.20 28.50
CA PHE A 391 6.81 7.17 28.67
C PHE A 391 7.87 7.63 29.68
N HIS A 392 8.33 6.70 30.52
CA HIS A 392 9.32 6.93 31.57
C HIS A 392 10.34 5.80 31.57
N ASN A 393 11.62 6.14 31.47
CA ASN A 393 12.72 5.18 31.54
C ASN A 393 14.02 5.86 31.99
N ASN A 394 15.09 5.08 32.13
CA ASN A 394 16.42 5.54 32.50
C ASN A 394 17.34 5.86 31.31
N GLN A 395 16.79 6.06 30.12
CA GLN A 395 17.52 6.36 28.88
C GLN A 395 17.55 7.89 28.70
N TYR A 396 18.60 8.55 29.19
CA TYR A 396 18.63 10.01 29.31
C TYR A 396 19.47 10.72 28.24
N ASP A 397 20.41 10.02 27.63
CA ASP A 397 21.40 10.57 26.72
C ASP A 397 21.24 10.10 25.26
N GLY A 398 22.16 10.45 24.40
CA GLY A 398 22.21 10.08 22.99
C GLY A 398 21.81 11.23 22.05
N TYR A 399 22.11 11.07 20.77
CA TYR A 399 21.85 12.09 19.76
C TYR A 399 20.38 12.54 19.75
N HIS A 400 20.17 13.86 19.62
CA HIS A 400 18.86 14.48 19.51
C HIS A 400 17.91 14.19 20.68
N ARG A 401 18.48 14.04 21.89
CA ARG A 401 17.67 13.95 23.11
C ARG A 401 16.94 15.27 23.32
N MET A 402 15.59 15.24 23.31
CA MET A 402 14.73 16.44 23.44
C MET A 402 14.13 16.56 24.85
N THR A 403 13.94 15.43 25.53
CA THR A 403 13.37 15.40 26.89
C THR A 403 14.40 15.82 27.93
N ILE A 404 14.03 16.76 28.80
CA ILE A 404 14.87 17.22 29.92
C ILE A 404 14.46 16.41 31.17
N ASN A 405 15.20 15.36 31.46
CA ASN A 405 15.00 14.54 32.65
C ASN A 405 15.51 15.28 33.89
N LYS A 406 14.78 15.15 35.00
CA LYS A 406 15.15 15.73 36.29
C LYS A 406 15.62 14.67 37.26
N GLY A 407 16.51 15.05 38.17
CA GLY A 407 17.03 14.18 39.22
C GLY A 407 18.39 13.56 38.91
N PRO A 408 19.05 12.97 39.91
CA PRO A 408 20.43 12.48 39.78
C PRO A 408 20.53 11.03 39.32
N VAL A 409 19.41 10.33 39.05
CA VAL A 409 19.36 8.88 38.91
C VAL A 409 18.95 8.50 37.48
N ALA A 410 19.74 7.66 36.84
CA ALA A 410 19.47 7.08 35.52
C ALA A 410 19.71 5.55 35.53
N TYR A 411 19.33 4.86 36.59
CA TYR A 411 19.52 3.41 36.74
C TYR A 411 18.51 2.77 37.70
N HIS A 412 18.23 1.50 37.51
CA HIS A 412 17.43 0.62 38.36
C HIS A 412 18.39 -0.45 38.96
N LYS A 413 18.35 -0.79 40.24
CA LYS A 413 17.52 -0.21 41.31
C LYS A 413 18.30 0.93 42.00
N ASN A 414 17.56 1.91 42.55
CA ASN A 414 18.17 3.00 43.25
C ASN A 414 17.42 3.28 44.60
N SER A 415 18.16 3.85 45.54
CA SER A 415 17.61 4.33 46.82
C SER A 415 17.49 5.85 46.86
N LEU A 416 18.11 6.56 45.90
CA LEU A 416 18.22 8.01 45.88
C LEU A 416 16.96 8.71 45.43
N GLN A 417 16.13 8.02 44.64
CA GLN A 417 14.92 8.54 44.03
C GLN A 417 13.75 7.55 44.19
N ASN A 418 13.64 6.90 45.36
CA ASN A 418 12.58 5.94 45.62
C ASN A 418 12.42 4.82 44.59
N ASN A 419 13.50 4.47 43.90
CA ASN A 419 13.53 3.52 42.76
C ASN A 419 12.68 3.94 41.55
N ASP A 420 12.36 5.23 41.39
CA ASP A 420 11.57 5.74 40.25
C ASP A 420 12.48 6.06 39.03
N PRO A 421 12.05 5.77 37.79
CA PRO A 421 10.87 4.97 37.42
C PRO A 421 11.10 3.48 37.75
N SER A 422 10.10 2.86 38.35
CA SER A 422 10.10 1.45 38.73
C SER A 422 9.35 0.61 37.65
N PRO A 423 9.66 -0.70 37.52
CA PRO A 423 8.83 -1.61 36.75
C PRO A 423 7.40 -1.65 37.25
N ALA A 424 6.43 -1.70 36.34
CA ALA A 424 5.03 -1.94 36.67
C ALA A 424 4.76 -3.44 36.75
N THR A 425 3.90 -3.83 37.68
CA THR A 425 3.36 -5.21 37.71
C THR A 425 2.39 -5.43 36.56
N GLU A 426 2.04 -6.68 36.30
CA GLU A 426 1.05 -7.01 35.28
C GLU A 426 -0.32 -6.36 35.59
N GLU A 427 -0.71 -6.33 36.85
CA GLU A 427 -1.95 -5.67 37.31
C GLU A 427 -1.92 -4.15 37.09
N GLU A 428 -0.74 -3.54 37.09
CA GLU A 428 -0.53 -2.12 36.78
C GLU A 428 -0.37 -1.86 35.27
N GLY A 429 -0.57 -2.88 34.41
CA GLY A 429 -0.44 -2.82 32.96
C GLY A 429 0.98 -3.00 32.46
N GLY A 430 1.87 -3.58 33.26
CA GLY A 430 3.21 -4.00 32.81
C GLY A 430 3.11 -5.10 31.75
N TYR A 431 3.93 -4.99 30.71
CA TYR A 431 3.98 -6.02 29.67
C TYR A 431 4.71 -7.26 30.18
N VAL A 432 4.07 -8.42 30.07
CA VAL A 432 4.65 -9.73 30.37
C VAL A 432 4.54 -10.60 29.13
N HIS A 433 5.69 -11.15 28.69
CA HIS A 433 5.70 -12.11 27.60
C HIS A 433 4.95 -13.39 27.96
N TYR A 434 4.26 -13.95 26.98
CA TYR A 434 3.66 -15.28 27.12
C TYR A 434 4.73 -16.31 27.43
N GLN A 435 4.53 -17.09 28.49
CA GLN A 435 5.51 -18.08 28.95
C GLN A 435 5.33 -19.39 28.22
N GLU A 436 5.90 -19.48 27.02
CA GLU A 436 5.92 -20.67 26.20
C GLU A 436 7.01 -21.64 26.66
N LYS A 437 6.68 -22.94 26.72
CA LYS A 437 7.69 -23.97 26.92
C LYS A 437 8.51 -24.14 25.64
N VAL A 438 9.80 -23.90 25.70
CA VAL A 438 10.73 -24.15 24.60
C VAL A 438 11.55 -25.40 24.92
N GLU A 439 11.55 -26.38 24.01
CA GLU A 439 12.32 -27.62 24.15
C GLU A 439 13.07 -27.93 22.86
N GLY A 440 14.38 -28.19 22.94
CA GLY A 440 15.18 -28.52 21.77
C GLY A 440 16.68 -28.31 21.97
N ARG A 441 17.45 -28.66 20.94
CA ARG A 441 18.91 -28.44 20.86
C ARG A 441 19.19 -27.22 19.99
N LYS A 442 20.27 -26.50 20.27
CA LYS A 442 20.74 -25.43 19.37
C LYS A 442 21.30 -26.05 18.09
N VAL A 443 20.58 -25.87 16.99
CA VAL A 443 20.94 -26.42 15.67
C VAL A 443 20.85 -25.33 14.60
N ARG A 444 21.53 -25.53 13.48
CA ARG A 444 21.35 -24.71 12.26
C ARG A 444 20.81 -25.63 11.18
N GLN A 445 19.47 -25.73 11.15
CA GLN A 445 18.77 -26.65 10.29
C GLN A 445 17.36 -26.14 10.01
N ARG A 446 16.81 -26.39 8.82
CA ARG A 446 15.39 -26.14 8.50
C ARG A 446 14.53 -27.24 9.10
N SER A 447 13.33 -26.89 9.56
CA SER A 447 12.33 -27.89 9.96
C SER A 447 11.80 -28.66 8.72
N GLU A 448 11.56 -29.93 8.87
CA GLU A 448 10.92 -30.75 7.83
C GLU A 448 9.51 -30.23 7.49
N SER A 449 8.79 -29.62 8.47
CA SER A 449 7.48 -28.99 8.27
C SER A 449 7.53 -27.79 7.31
N PHE A 450 8.71 -27.24 7.03
CA PHE A 450 8.92 -26.12 6.09
C PHE A 450 9.36 -26.58 4.68
N GLU A 451 9.43 -27.87 4.41
CA GLU A 451 9.93 -28.39 3.11
C GLU A 451 8.87 -28.49 2.03
N ASP A 452 7.61 -28.27 2.34
CA ASP A 452 6.57 -28.11 1.33
C ASP A 452 6.57 -26.70 0.73
N TYR A 453 7.11 -26.57 -0.48
CA TYR A 453 7.24 -25.29 -1.18
C TYR A 453 6.11 -25.01 -2.18
N PHE A 454 5.34 -26.03 -2.59
CA PHE A 454 4.49 -25.95 -3.78
C PHE A 454 2.99 -26.11 -3.53
N SER A 455 2.56 -26.76 -2.48
CA SER A 455 1.13 -27.05 -2.27
C SER A 455 0.28 -25.79 -2.23
N GLN A 456 0.73 -24.73 -1.55
CA GLN A 456 -0.01 -23.47 -1.51
C GLN A 456 0.21 -22.58 -2.74
N ALA A 457 1.32 -22.69 -3.43
CA ALA A 457 1.47 -22.07 -4.76
C ALA A 457 0.47 -22.70 -5.76
N LYS A 458 0.27 -24.03 -5.68
CA LYS A 458 -0.76 -24.76 -6.44
C LYS A 458 -2.17 -24.36 -6.00
N LEU A 459 -2.44 -24.25 -4.69
CA LEU A 459 -3.70 -23.75 -4.15
C LEU A 459 -4.03 -22.37 -4.76
N PHE A 460 -3.07 -21.45 -4.76
CA PHE A 460 -3.26 -20.13 -5.35
C PHE A 460 -3.61 -20.22 -6.84
N TRP A 461 -2.83 -20.96 -7.62
CA TRP A 461 -3.09 -21.18 -9.05
C TRP A 461 -4.48 -21.75 -9.32
N ASN A 462 -4.87 -22.79 -8.58
CA ASN A 462 -6.17 -23.46 -8.75
C ASN A 462 -7.34 -22.52 -8.39
N SER A 463 -7.12 -21.59 -7.48
CA SER A 463 -8.13 -20.62 -7.03
C SER A 463 -8.39 -19.49 -8.02
N MET A 464 -7.49 -19.28 -8.98
CA MET A 464 -7.59 -18.18 -9.95
C MET A 464 -8.62 -18.47 -11.05
N SER A 465 -9.36 -17.45 -11.46
CA SER A 465 -10.21 -17.47 -12.65
C SER A 465 -9.37 -17.66 -13.92
N PRO A 466 -9.98 -18.07 -15.05
CA PRO A 466 -9.25 -18.22 -16.32
C PRO A 466 -8.50 -16.95 -16.75
N VAL A 467 -9.08 -15.79 -16.51
CA VAL A 467 -8.46 -14.48 -16.84
C VAL A 467 -7.25 -14.21 -15.96
N GLU A 468 -7.39 -14.41 -14.64
CA GLU A 468 -6.27 -14.24 -13.70
C GLU A 468 -5.12 -15.19 -14.04
N LYS A 469 -5.41 -16.43 -14.41
CA LYS A 469 -4.39 -17.39 -14.89
C LYS A 469 -3.67 -16.89 -16.13
N GLN A 470 -4.40 -16.33 -17.09
CA GLN A 470 -3.81 -15.77 -18.32
C GLN A 470 -2.91 -14.56 -18.00
N HIS A 471 -3.31 -13.72 -17.05
CA HIS A 471 -2.48 -12.59 -16.59
C HIS A 471 -1.20 -13.07 -15.91
N ILE A 472 -1.26 -14.10 -15.08
CA ILE A 472 -0.08 -14.73 -14.46
C ILE A 472 0.88 -15.25 -15.52
N VAL A 473 0.39 -16.02 -16.51
CA VAL A 473 1.21 -16.51 -17.61
C VAL A 473 1.88 -15.37 -18.37
N SER A 474 1.12 -14.32 -18.68
CA SER A 474 1.62 -13.13 -19.39
C SER A 474 2.70 -12.41 -18.59
N ALA A 475 2.52 -12.32 -17.25
CA ALA A 475 3.51 -11.73 -16.36
C ALA A 475 4.82 -12.53 -16.33
N PHE A 476 4.74 -13.85 -16.21
CA PHE A 476 5.93 -14.71 -16.30
C PHE A 476 6.66 -14.57 -17.66
N ARG A 477 5.92 -14.60 -18.76
CA ARG A 477 6.50 -14.41 -20.10
C ARG A 477 7.20 -13.07 -20.25
N PHE A 478 6.61 -12.01 -19.69
CA PHE A 478 7.21 -10.66 -19.70
C PHE A 478 8.47 -10.59 -18.83
N GLU A 479 8.38 -11.02 -17.58
CA GLU A 479 9.45 -10.91 -16.60
C GLU A 479 10.64 -11.83 -16.96
N VAL A 480 10.38 -13.12 -17.12
CA VAL A 480 11.41 -14.13 -17.42
C VAL A 480 11.92 -13.97 -18.85
N GLY A 481 11.09 -13.46 -19.76
CA GLY A 481 11.50 -13.16 -21.14
C GLY A 481 12.62 -12.11 -21.25
N LYS A 482 12.82 -11.28 -20.23
CA LYS A 482 13.92 -10.30 -20.14
C LYS A 482 15.19 -10.85 -19.48
N VAL A 483 15.15 -12.02 -18.91
CA VAL A 483 16.31 -12.72 -18.35
C VAL A 483 17.22 -13.12 -19.52
N LYS A 484 18.50 -12.80 -19.43
CA LYS A 484 19.49 -13.09 -20.49
C LYS A 484 19.99 -14.52 -20.44
N SER A 485 20.12 -15.09 -19.23
CA SER A 485 20.58 -16.46 -19.03
C SER A 485 19.51 -17.47 -19.43
N LYS A 486 19.77 -18.26 -20.46
CA LYS A 486 18.87 -19.33 -20.90
C LYS A 486 18.75 -20.45 -19.88
N ASP A 487 19.81 -20.71 -19.12
CA ASP A 487 19.81 -21.71 -18.07
C ASP A 487 18.87 -21.28 -16.91
N VAL A 488 18.90 -20.00 -16.50
CA VAL A 488 17.96 -19.47 -15.50
C VAL A 488 16.53 -19.53 -16.01
N GLN A 489 16.27 -19.16 -17.28
CA GLN A 489 14.93 -19.30 -17.87
C GLN A 489 14.41 -20.74 -17.78
N GLN A 490 15.26 -21.74 -18.10
CA GLN A 490 14.89 -23.14 -18.01
C GLN A 490 14.65 -23.59 -16.58
N GLN A 491 15.53 -23.22 -15.64
CA GLN A 491 15.35 -23.53 -14.22
C GLN A 491 14.04 -22.99 -13.67
N VAL A 492 13.62 -21.78 -14.08
CA VAL A 492 12.33 -21.21 -13.69
C VAL A 492 11.16 -22.04 -14.24
N VAL A 493 11.21 -22.45 -15.51
CA VAL A 493 10.20 -23.36 -16.10
C VAL A 493 10.09 -24.66 -15.30
N ASP A 494 11.23 -25.27 -15.01
CA ASP A 494 11.31 -26.54 -14.28
C ASP A 494 10.80 -26.40 -12.83
N LEU A 495 11.08 -25.25 -12.19
CA LEU A 495 10.57 -24.94 -10.85
C LEU A 495 9.05 -24.87 -10.84
N PHE A 496 8.46 -24.06 -11.74
CA PHE A 496 7.02 -23.85 -11.79
C PHE A 496 6.23 -25.02 -12.37
N ALA A 497 6.88 -25.98 -13.02
CA ALA A 497 6.29 -27.28 -13.32
C ALA A 497 5.86 -28.08 -12.07
N ASN A 498 6.42 -27.78 -10.91
CA ASN A 498 5.97 -28.33 -9.64
C ASN A 498 4.69 -27.66 -9.10
N VAL A 499 4.36 -26.47 -9.58
CA VAL A 499 3.10 -25.79 -9.28
C VAL A 499 1.99 -26.31 -10.18
N ASP A 500 2.17 -26.18 -11.50
CA ASP A 500 1.20 -26.68 -12.50
C ASP A 500 1.88 -26.90 -13.85
N ALA A 501 1.61 -28.06 -14.47
CA ALA A 501 2.23 -28.43 -15.75
C ALA A 501 1.78 -27.51 -16.90
N ALA A 502 0.49 -27.14 -16.96
CA ALA A 502 -0.03 -26.27 -18.01
C ALA A 502 0.49 -24.82 -17.86
N LEU A 503 0.71 -24.36 -16.65
CA LEU A 503 1.38 -23.07 -16.39
C LEU A 503 2.80 -23.11 -16.96
N ALA A 504 3.58 -24.13 -16.60
CA ALA A 504 4.98 -24.26 -17.05
C ALA A 504 5.09 -24.43 -18.58
N GLU A 505 4.19 -25.22 -19.19
CA GLU A 505 4.12 -25.35 -20.66
C GLU A 505 3.91 -24.00 -21.34
N GLN A 506 2.94 -23.21 -20.87
CA GLN A 506 2.65 -21.89 -21.42
C GLN A 506 3.81 -20.90 -21.22
N ILE A 507 4.50 -20.95 -20.08
CA ILE A 507 5.70 -20.15 -19.86
C ILE A 507 6.80 -20.57 -20.82
N ALA A 508 7.10 -21.87 -20.94
CA ALA A 508 8.13 -22.42 -21.81
C ALA A 508 7.89 -22.04 -23.29
N GLU A 509 6.64 -22.14 -23.76
CA GLU A 509 6.25 -21.72 -25.09
C GLU A 509 6.61 -20.25 -25.37
N GLY A 510 6.27 -19.36 -24.43
CA GLY A 510 6.56 -17.92 -24.57
C GLY A 510 8.06 -17.57 -24.51
N LEU A 511 8.88 -18.41 -23.89
CA LEU A 511 10.33 -18.23 -23.77
C LEU A 511 11.15 -18.98 -24.84
N GLY A 512 10.52 -19.88 -25.57
CA GLY A 512 11.22 -20.84 -26.43
C GLY A 512 12.12 -21.80 -25.64
N ALA A 513 11.73 -22.10 -24.40
CA ALA A 513 12.43 -23.04 -23.51
C ALA A 513 11.98 -24.50 -23.77
N THR A 514 12.71 -25.44 -23.20
CA THR A 514 12.35 -26.87 -23.28
C THR A 514 11.08 -27.12 -22.45
N MET A 515 10.14 -27.88 -23.03
CA MET A 515 8.92 -28.27 -22.31
C MET A 515 9.29 -29.20 -21.13
N PRO A 516 8.70 -28.98 -19.94
CA PRO A 516 8.92 -29.85 -18.79
C PRO A 516 8.33 -31.24 -19.01
N ASP A 517 8.89 -32.27 -18.37
CA ASP A 517 8.38 -33.63 -18.45
C ASP A 517 6.94 -33.73 -17.89
N LYS A 518 6.03 -34.35 -18.67
CA LYS A 518 4.58 -34.40 -18.39
C LYS A 518 4.16 -35.29 -17.19
N ASN A 519 5.10 -35.91 -16.50
CA ASN A 519 4.81 -36.96 -15.51
C ASN A 519 4.39 -36.50 -14.10
N LYS A 520 4.11 -35.24 -13.91
CA LYS A 520 3.56 -34.75 -12.63
C LYS A 520 2.06 -34.49 -12.80
N GLU A 521 1.24 -35.48 -12.44
CA GLU A 521 -0.21 -35.35 -12.40
C GLU A 521 -0.59 -34.18 -11.47
N SER A 522 -1.42 -33.28 -12.00
CA SER A 522 -2.13 -32.31 -11.17
C SER A 522 -3.23 -33.06 -10.41
N ASN A 523 -2.98 -33.47 -9.19
CA ASN A 523 -4.09 -33.82 -8.31
C ASN A 523 -5.01 -32.62 -8.18
N GLU A 524 -6.31 -32.78 -8.39
CA GLU A 524 -7.30 -31.76 -8.06
C GLU A 524 -7.13 -31.40 -6.58
N SER A 525 -6.41 -30.31 -6.33
CA SER A 525 -6.19 -29.81 -5.00
C SER A 525 -7.33 -28.86 -4.63
N PHE A 526 -7.57 -28.73 -3.35
CA PHE A 526 -8.41 -27.73 -2.75
C PHE A 526 -8.20 -26.36 -3.42
N HIS A 527 -9.26 -25.58 -3.58
CA HIS A 527 -9.21 -24.20 -4.03
C HIS A 527 -9.91 -23.29 -3.01
N SER A 528 -9.46 -22.05 -2.89
CA SER A 528 -9.99 -21.03 -1.99
C SER A 528 -10.58 -19.88 -2.80
N PRO A 529 -11.92 -19.77 -2.88
CA PRO A 529 -12.58 -18.67 -3.57
C PRO A 529 -12.17 -17.27 -3.06
N ALA A 530 -11.77 -17.16 -1.79
CA ALA A 530 -11.32 -15.91 -1.19
C ALA A 530 -10.05 -15.35 -1.85
N LEU A 531 -9.26 -16.16 -2.54
CA LEU A 531 -8.02 -15.74 -3.19
C LEU A 531 -8.24 -15.05 -4.54
N SER A 532 -9.37 -15.34 -5.24
CA SER A 532 -9.67 -14.76 -6.55
C SER A 532 -10.31 -13.37 -6.44
N GLN A 533 -9.81 -12.41 -7.21
CA GLN A 533 -10.41 -11.08 -7.35
C GLN A 533 -11.77 -11.11 -8.06
N ALA A 534 -12.11 -12.19 -8.74
CA ALA A 534 -13.44 -12.35 -9.34
C ALA A 534 -14.58 -12.29 -8.30
N ASN A 535 -14.28 -12.65 -7.05
CA ASN A 535 -15.22 -12.66 -5.92
C ASN A 535 -15.18 -11.40 -5.05
N THR A 536 -14.47 -10.36 -5.47
CA THR A 536 -14.35 -9.10 -4.71
C THR A 536 -15.62 -8.27 -4.71
N VAL A 537 -15.72 -7.34 -3.77
CA VAL A 537 -16.80 -6.33 -3.75
C VAL A 537 -16.73 -5.47 -5.01
N LYS A 538 -17.87 -5.25 -5.64
CA LYS A 538 -18.02 -4.43 -6.83
C LYS A 538 -18.84 -3.18 -6.49
N THR A 539 -18.23 -2.02 -6.64
CA THR A 539 -18.86 -0.74 -6.30
C THR A 539 -18.42 0.37 -7.28
N PRO A 540 -19.33 1.27 -7.67
CA PRO A 540 -19.00 2.43 -8.48
C PRO A 540 -18.39 3.56 -7.63
N VAL A 541 -18.52 3.50 -6.32
CA VAL A 541 -18.10 4.55 -5.39
C VAL A 541 -16.61 4.84 -5.54
N SER A 542 -16.27 6.13 -5.62
CA SER A 542 -14.89 6.63 -5.70
C SER A 542 -14.16 6.27 -7.01
N ARG A 543 -14.85 5.72 -8.01
CA ARG A 543 -14.30 5.56 -9.37
C ARG A 543 -14.15 6.90 -10.05
N GLN A 544 -13.28 6.98 -11.06
CA GLN A 544 -13.03 8.19 -11.82
C GLN A 544 -13.35 8.00 -13.29
N VAL A 545 -14.19 8.89 -13.85
CA VAL A 545 -14.68 8.83 -15.23
C VAL A 545 -14.16 10.02 -16.02
N ALA A 546 -13.57 9.74 -17.17
CA ALA A 546 -13.25 10.74 -18.19
C ALA A 546 -14.48 11.06 -19.01
N VAL A 547 -14.95 12.31 -19.00
CA VAL A 547 -16.08 12.79 -19.78
C VAL A 547 -15.55 13.56 -21.00
N LEU A 548 -15.63 12.95 -22.18
CA LEU A 548 -15.13 13.54 -23.42
C LEU A 548 -16.20 14.45 -24.03
N VAL A 549 -15.94 15.75 -24.07
CA VAL A 549 -16.91 16.78 -24.47
C VAL A 549 -16.27 17.79 -25.42
N GLU A 550 -17.06 18.33 -26.36
CA GLU A 550 -16.68 19.46 -27.21
C GLU A 550 -17.79 20.51 -27.32
N ASN A 551 -17.45 21.69 -27.87
CA ASN A 551 -18.43 22.72 -28.16
C ASN A 551 -19.58 22.16 -29.01
N GLY A 552 -20.80 22.56 -28.66
CA GLY A 552 -22.01 22.09 -29.31
C GLY A 552 -22.51 20.73 -28.80
N PHE A 553 -22.09 20.32 -27.62
CA PHE A 553 -22.60 19.12 -26.94
C PHE A 553 -24.08 19.30 -26.52
N HIS A 554 -24.77 18.18 -26.26
CA HIS A 554 -26.11 18.17 -25.73
C HIS A 554 -26.11 18.46 -24.23
N GLY A 555 -26.53 19.68 -23.83
CA GLY A 555 -26.46 20.14 -22.43
C GLY A 555 -27.23 19.26 -21.46
N ASP A 556 -28.52 18.99 -21.74
CA ASP A 556 -29.38 18.17 -20.89
C ASP A 556 -28.86 16.72 -20.74
N GLU A 557 -28.31 16.13 -21.82
CA GLU A 557 -27.70 14.81 -21.79
C GLU A 557 -26.50 14.75 -20.81
N VAL A 558 -25.54 15.65 -21.01
CA VAL A 558 -24.34 15.68 -20.20
C VAL A 558 -24.67 15.99 -18.74
N GLN A 559 -25.57 16.92 -18.48
CA GLN A 559 -26.02 17.25 -17.12
C GLN A 559 -26.62 16.04 -16.41
N GLN A 560 -27.54 15.30 -17.07
CA GLN A 560 -28.15 14.10 -16.48
C GLN A 560 -27.12 13.01 -16.19
N VAL A 561 -26.13 12.81 -17.07
CA VAL A 561 -25.07 11.82 -16.87
C VAL A 561 -24.20 12.24 -15.69
N LEU A 562 -23.74 13.48 -15.63
CA LEU A 562 -22.91 14.00 -14.52
C LEU A 562 -23.63 13.90 -13.18
N ASP A 563 -24.91 14.25 -13.12
CA ASP A 563 -25.73 14.15 -11.91
C ASP A 563 -25.87 12.70 -11.45
N GLY A 564 -26.13 11.78 -12.38
CA GLY A 564 -26.19 10.34 -12.08
C GLY A 564 -24.88 9.77 -11.54
N LEU A 565 -23.76 10.09 -12.17
CA LEU A 565 -22.43 9.67 -11.73
C LEU A 565 -22.10 10.24 -10.34
N LYS A 566 -22.37 11.52 -10.12
CA LYS A 566 -22.18 12.19 -8.83
C LYS A 566 -23.01 11.55 -7.71
N GLN A 567 -24.29 11.24 -7.96
CA GLN A 567 -25.16 10.57 -6.99
C GLN A 567 -24.67 9.16 -6.63
N ALA A 568 -24.01 8.48 -7.57
CA ALA A 568 -23.39 7.19 -7.35
C ALA A 568 -22.01 7.28 -6.65
N GLY A 569 -21.54 8.48 -6.29
CA GLY A 569 -20.24 8.69 -5.65
C GLY A 569 -19.05 8.56 -6.60
N ILE A 570 -19.28 8.74 -7.89
CA ILE A 570 -18.25 8.69 -8.95
C ILE A 570 -17.71 10.11 -9.18
N ARG A 571 -16.39 10.22 -9.35
CA ARG A 571 -15.73 11.47 -9.72
C ARG A 571 -15.60 11.58 -11.24
N THR A 572 -15.67 12.80 -11.76
CA THR A 572 -15.59 13.06 -13.20
C THR A 572 -14.58 14.15 -13.51
N ASP A 573 -13.82 13.97 -14.58
CA ASP A 573 -13.03 15.01 -15.22
C ASP A 573 -13.62 15.32 -16.60
N ILE A 574 -13.73 16.58 -16.92
CA ILE A 574 -14.21 17.07 -18.21
C ILE A 574 -13.02 17.26 -19.13
N ILE A 575 -12.98 16.50 -20.22
CA ILE A 575 -11.86 16.45 -21.14
C ILE A 575 -12.25 16.98 -22.50
N SER A 576 -11.47 17.93 -23.00
CA SER A 576 -11.62 18.52 -24.32
C SER A 576 -10.27 18.82 -24.97
N GLN A 577 -10.29 19.51 -26.11
CA GLN A 577 -9.08 19.89 -26.86
C GLN A 577 -8.26 20.97 -26.13
N THR A 578 -8.93 21.90 -25.46
CA THR A 578 -8.31 23.03 -24.78
C THR A 578 -8.91 23.24 -23.38
N LEU A 579 -8.15 23.79 -22.46
CA LEU A 579 -8.66 24.28 -21.17
C LEU A 579 -9.58 25.50 -21.39
N GLY A 580 -10.31 25.88 -20.36
CA GLY A 580 -11.34 26.91 -20.37
C GLY A 580 -12.73 26.30 -20.28
N SER A 581 -13.70 26.77 -21.03
CA SER A 581 -15.05 26.21 -21.09
C SER A 581 -15.41 25.72 -22.48
N VAL A 582 -16.27 24.72 -22.51
CA VAL A 582 -17.00 24.29 -23.71
C VAL A 582 -18.47 24.67 -23.55
N THR A 583 -19.11 25.04 -24.65
CA THR A 583 -20.49 25.53 -24.64
C THR A 583 -21.40 24.52 -25.31
N SER A 584 -22.52 24.17 -24.67
CA SER A 584 -23.54 23.29 -25.20
C SER A 584 -24.36 23.97 -26.33
N GLN A 585 -25.21 23.21 -26.99
CA GLN A 585 -26.09 23.75 -28.05
C GLN A 585 -27.08 24.79 -27.55
N ASP A 586 -27.47 24.72 -26.29
CA ASP A 586 -28.40 25.60 -25.61
C ASP A 586 -27.73 26.74 -24.79
N GLY A 587 -26.40 26.83 -24.86
CA GLY A 587 -25.61 27.91 -24.27
C GLY A 587 -25.11 27.67 -22.85
N TRP A 588 -25.26 26.46 -22.31
CA TRP A 588 -24.66 26.12 -21.01
C TRP A 588 -23.11 25.95 -21.15
N GLU A 589 -22.39 26.60 -20.26
CA GLU A 589 -20.92 26.52 -20.19
C GLU A 589 -20.47 25.45 -19.18
N LEU A 590 -19.60 24.56 -19.62
CA LEU A 590 -18.98 23.50 -18.80
C LEU A 590 -17.45 23.70 -18.77
N GLU A 591 -16.89 23.81 -17.57
CA GLU A 591 -15.45 24.00 -17.37
C GLU A 591 -14.68 22.70 -17.74
N VAL A 592 -13.63 22.84 -18.52
CA VAL A 592 -12.73 21.75 -18.92
C VAL A 592 -11.64 21.58 -17.88
N THR A 593 -11.55 20.40 -17.25
CA THR A 593 -10.59 20.11 -16.18
C THR A 593 -9.26 19.58 -16.70
N ALA A 594 -9.26 18.90 -17.86
CA ALA A 594 -8.06 18.39 -18.51
C ALA A 594 -8.20 18.39 -20.03
N THR A 595 -7.08 18.23 -20.73
CA THR A 595 -7.06 18.14 -22.20
C THR A 595 -6.52 16.79 -22.66
N PHE A 596 -6.83 16.38 -23.91
CA PHE A 596 -6.22 15.18 -24.52
C PHE A 596 -4.68 15.22 -24.57
N LEU A 597 -4.06 16.38 -24.37
CA LEU A 597 -2.61 16.51 -24.28
C LEU A 597 -2.09 16.23 -22.86
N THR A 598 -2.88 16.55 -21.83
CA THR A 598 -2.46 16.53 -20.43
C THR A 598 -2.95 15.29 -19.67
N THR A 599 -3.84 14.50 -20.27
CA THR A 599 -4.37 13.28 -19.64
C THR A 599 -4.57 12.15 -20.67
N ASP A 600 -4.68 10.93 -20.16
CA ASP A 600 -4.91 9.71 -20.96
C ASP A 600 -5.92 8.79 -20.30
N SER A 601 -6.52 7.88 -21.06
CA SER A 601 -7.52 6.93 -20.56
C SER A 601 -7.01 6.01 -19.43
N VAL A 602 -5.71 5.78 -19.35
CA VAL A 602 -5.08 4.94 -18.30
C VAL A 602 -5.26 5.52 -16.90
N LEU A 603 -5.47 6.84 -16.79
CA LEU A 603 -5.66 7.51 -15.50
C LEU A 603 -7.11 7.40 -14.96
N TYR A 604 -8.04 6.86 -15.75
CA TYR A 604 -9.47 6.76 -15.43
C TYR A 604 -9.95 5.31 -15.35
N ASP A 605 -11.03 5.09 -14.61
CA ASP A 605 -11.70 3.79 -14.49
C ASP A 605 -12.67 3.52 -15.65
N ALA A 606 -13.26 4.58 -16.20
CA ALA A 606 -14.21 4.50 -17.29
C ALA A 606 -14.18 5.76 -18.16
N VAL A 607 -14.84 5.71 -19.31
CA VAL A 607 -14.94 6.83 -20.26
C VAL A 607 -16.40 7.05 -20.63
N TYR A 608 -16.84 8.31 -20.63
CA TYR A 608 -18.11 8.72 -21.20
C TYR A 608 -17.89 9.62 -22.41
N VAL A 609 -18.51 9.30 -23.52
CA VAL A 609 -18.43 10.03 -24.80
C VAL A 609 -19.74 10.77 -25.05
N ALA A 610 -19.72 12.08 -24.87
CA ALA A 610 -20.90 12.92 -25.06
C ALA A 610 -21.24 13.07 -26.54
N GLY A 611 -22.54 13.21 -26.83
CA GLY A 611 -23.05 13.60 -28.15
C GLY A 611 -22.82 15.09 -28.46
N GLY A 612 -22.75 15.42 -29.77
CA GLY A 612 -22.60 16.80 -30.23
C GLY A 612 -22.17 16.91 -31.71
N LYS A 613 -22.56 18.01 -32.37
CA LYS A 613 -22.41 18.15 -33.83
C LYS A 613 -21.12 18.85 -34.31
N GLN A 614 -20.30 19.41 -33.44
CA GLN A 614 -19.15 20.26 -33.81
C GLN A 614 -17.77 19.69 -33.47
N SER A 615 -17.59 18.39 -33.67
CA SER A 615 -16.29 17.80 -33.43
C SER A 615 -15.29 18.10 -34.55
N THR A 616 -14.13 18.67 -34.23
CA THR A 616 -13.05 18.86 -35.22
C THR A 616 -12.37 17.52 -35.54
N ALA A 617 -11.79 17.40 -36.74
CA ALA A 617 -11.06 16.20 -37.12
C ALA A 617 -9.89 15.87 -36.16
N GLN A 618 -9.29 16.88 -35.55
CA GLN A 618 -8.20 16.71 -34.57
C GLN A 618 -8.73 16.12 -33.27
N THR A 619 -9.85 16.62 -32.77
CA THR A 619 -10.49 16.11 -31.55
C THR A 619 -10.99 14.69 -31.76
N GLN A 620 -11.63 14.41 -32.89
CA GLN A 620 -12.06 13.05 -33.22
C GLN A 620 -10.89 12.06 -33.21
N LYS A 621 -9.71 12.47 -33.73
CA LYS A 621 -8.52 11.64 -33.69
C LYS A 621 -8.01 11.39 -32.25
N ALA A 622 -7.98 12.43 -31.42
CA ALA A 622 -7.55 12.32 -30.02
C ALA A 622 -8.54 11.47 -29.20
N ALA A 623 -9.83 11.76 -29.30
CA ALA A 623 -10.89 11.01 -28.62
C ALA A 623 -10.93 9.54 -29.06
N LYS A 624 -10.73 9.26 -30.36
CA LYS A 624 -10.62 7.89 -30.88
C LYS A 624 -9.47 7.12 -30.20
N GLY A 625 -8.30 7.73 -30.06
CA GLY A 625 -7.14 7.12 -29.39
C GLY A 625 -7.46 6.80 -27.93
N PHE A 626 -8.07 7.76 -27.23
CA PHE A 626 -8.48 7.65 -25.83
C PHE A 626 -9.51 6.52 -25.61
N ILE A 627 -10.54 6.46 -26.47
CA ILE A 627 -11.58 5.42 -26.41
C ILE A 627 -10.99 4.04 -26.71
N ASN A 628 -10.18 3.92 -27.78
CA ASN A 628 -9.57 2.65 -28.17
C ASN A 628 -8.65 2.09 -27.08
N GLU A 629 -7.91 2.93 -26.40
CA GLU A 629 -7.07 2.52 -25.27
C GLU A 629 -7.92 2.03 -24.07
N ALA A 630 -8.98 2.76 -23.71
CA ALA A 630 -9.93 2.33 -22.67
C ALA A 630 -10.61 1.00 -23.04
N TYR A 631 -10.95 0.82 -24.32
CA TYR A 631 -11.51 -0.42 -24.84
C TYR A 631 -10.55 -1.58 -24.67
N SER A 632 -9.28 -1.39 -25.08
CA SER A 632 -8.23 -2.41 -24.97
C SER A 632 -7.88 -2.77 -23.52
N HIS A 633 -8.16 -1.88 -22.57
CA HIS A 633 -8.00 -2.12 -21.13
C HIS A 633 -9.28 -2.63 -20.46
N TYR A 634 -10.27 -3.10 -21.21
CA TYR A 634 -11.51 -3.69 -20.70
C TYR A 634 -12.36 -2.76 -19.82
N LYS A 635 -12.18 -1.43 -19.91
CA LYS A 635 -12.90 -0.44 -19.10
C LYS A 635 -14.35 -0.27 -19.56
N ALA A 636 -15.22 0.16 -18.67
CA ALA A 636 -16.56 0.60 -19.06
C ALA A 636 -16.49 1.85 -19.95
N ILE A 637 -17.27 1.86 -21.02
CA ILE A 637 -17.37 3.00 -21.93
C ILE A 637 -18.85 3.29 -22.19
N GLY A 638 -19.28 4.48 -21.77
CA GLY A 638 -20.62 5.00 -22.08
C GLY A 638 -20.58 5.96 -23.26
N ALA A 639 -21.57 5.92 -24.11
CA ALA A 639 -21.72 6.88 -25.23
C ALA A 639 -23.19 7.21 -25.49
N ALA A 640 -23.48 8.48 -25.73
CA ALA A 640 -24.85 8.91 -26.06
C ALA A 640 -24.90 9.72 -27.37
N ASN A 641 -26.02 9.63 -28.05
CA ASN A 641 -26.30 10.30 -29.31
C ASN A 641 -25.18 10.16 -30.34
N GLU A 642 -24.61 11.25 -30.85
CA GLU A 642 -23.47 11.21 -31.84
C GLU A 642 -22.18 10.63 -31.24
N GLY A 643 -22.05 10.57 -29.90
CA GLY A 643 -20.95 9.89 -29.22
C GLY A 643 -20.91 8.39 -29.52
N VAL A 644 -22.05 7.77 -29.83
CA VAL A 644 -22.16 6.36 -30.23
C VAL A 644 -21.45 6.10 -31.55
N ASP A 645 -21.51 7.02 -32.49
CA ASP A 645 -20.84 6.90 -33.80
C ASP A 645 -19.30 6.99 -33.59
N LEU A 646 -18.86 7.86 -32.70
CA LEU A 646 -17.43 7.97 -32.35
C LEU A 646 -16.93 6.72 -31.62
N LEU A 647 -17.73 6.15 -30.73
CA LEU A 647 -17.44 4.87 -30.08
C LEU A 647 -17.30 3.74 -31.11
N ALA A 648 -18.28 3.62 -32.04
CA ALA A 648 -18.25 2.63 -33.12
C ALA A 648 -16.99 2.76 -33.98
N LEU A 649 -16.61 4.00 -34.30
CA LEU A 649 -15.41 4.28 -35.11
C LEU A 649 -14.12 3.93 -34.36
N ALA A 650 -14.09 4.06 -33.03
CA ALA A 650 -12.90 3.80 -32.19
C ALA A 650 -12.77 2.33 -31.84
N ALA A 651 -13.85 1.70 -31.38
CA ALA A 651 -13.86 0.33 -30.85
C ALA A 651 -14.23 -0.74 -31.88
N GLY A 652 -14.75 -0.34 -33.04
CA GLY A 652 -15.23 -1.26 -34.07
C GLY A 652 -16.59 -1.94 -33.76
N SER A 653 -17.14 -1.72 -32.57
CA SER A 653 -18.39 -2.27 -32.07
C SER A 653 -19.06 -1.32 -31.07
N THR A 654 -20.35 -1.48 -30.86
CA THR A 654 -21.14 -0.79 -29.83
C THR A 654 -21.88 -1.77 -28.90
N GLU A 655 -21.68 -3.07 -29.09
CA GLU A 655 -22.43 -4.14 -28.41
C GLU A 655 -21.58 -5.07 -27.54
N GLU A 656 -20.26 -4.80 -27.49
CA GLU A 656 -19.34 -5.61 -26.65
C GLU A 656 -19.58 -5.37 -25.15
N PRO A 657 -19.25 -6.35 -24.28
CA PRO A 657 -19.38 -6.20 -22.84
C PRO A 657 -18.75 -4.92 -22.29
N GLY A 658 -19.50 -4.20 -21.44
CA GLY A 658 -19.05 -2.93 -20.85
C GLY A 658 -19.17 -1.71 -21.75
N LEU A 659 -19.71 -1.87 -22.97
CA LEU A 659 -20.14 -0.74 -23.81
C LEU A 659 -21.61 -0.46 -23.52
N VAL A 660 -21.93 0.75 -23.12
CA VAL A 660 -23.29 1.20 -22.81
C VAL A 660 -23.63 2.36 -23.73
N THR A 661 -24.74 2.24 -24.47
CA THR A 661 -25.10 3.27 -25.47
C THR A 661 -26.54 3.73 -25.33
N ALA A 662 -26.79 5.01 -25.60
CA ALA A 662 -28.13 5.59 -25.78
C ALA A 662 -28.18 6.40 -27.06
N LYS A 663 -29.18 6.14 -27.93
CA LYS A 663 -29.40 6.87 -29.17
C LYS A 663 -30.53 7.88 -29.12
N ASP A 664 -31.24 7.93 -28.00
CA ASP A 664 -32.42 8.79 -27.80
C ASP A 664 -32.44 9.29 -26.34
N GLU A 665 -32.82 10.52 -26.13
CA GLU A 665 -32.97 11.15 -24.80
C GLU A 665 -33.90 10.37 -23.85
N LYS A 666 -34.87 9.65 -24.39
CA LYS A 666 -35.79 8.82 -23.60
C LYS A 666 -35.10 7.63 -22.91
N ASP A 667 -33.96 7.25 -23.40
CA ASP A 667 -33.18 6.11 -22.87
C ASP A 667 -32.13 6.54 -21.83
N LEU A 668 -31.91 7.84 -21.57
CA LEU A 668 -30.83 8.35 -20.72
C LEU A 668 -30.92 7.86 -19.26
N ALA A 669 -32.11 7.77 -18.69
CA ALA A 669 -32.24 7.26 -17.30
C ALA A 669 -31.79 5.78 -17.20
N ARG A 670 -32.17 4.96 -18.18
CA ARG A 670 -31.75 3.56 -18.28
C ARG A 670 -30.26 3.44 -18.61
N PHE A 671 -29.77 4.31 -19.47
CA PHE A 671 -28.33 4.41 -19.79
C PHE A 671 -27.53 4.71 -18.54
N ASN A 672 -27.89 5.73 -17.74
CA ASN A 672 -27.16 6.09 -16.52
C ASN A 672 -27.06 4.90 -15.56
N GLN A 673 -28.16 4.19 -15.31
CA GLN A 673 -28.17 3.03 -14.45
C GLN A 673 -27.22 1.92 -14.97
N ALA A 674 -27.34 1.59 -16.25
CA ALA A 674 -26.50 0.55 -16.88
C ALA A 674 -25.02 0.96 -16.92
N PHE A 675 -24.70 2.24 -17.12
CA PHE A 675 -23.34 2.73 -17.15
C PHE A 675 -22.71 2.69 -15.74
N ILE A 676 -23.44 3.09 -14.70
CA ILE A 676 -23.00 2.98 -13.30
C ILE A 676 -22.74 1.52 -12.92
N GLU A 677 -23.63 0.59 -13.32
CA GLU A 677 -23.44 -0.84 -13.10
C GLU A 677 -22.19 -1.36 -13.84
N ALA A 678 -21.97 -0.92 -15.09
CA ALA A 678 -20.75 -1.28 -15.83
C ALA A 678 -19.48 -0.75 -15.18
N ILE A 679 -19.50 0.48 -14.63
CA ILE A 679 -18.37 1.06 -13.87
C ILE A 679 -18.09 0.26 -12.60
N ALA A 680 -19.13 -0.21 -11.90
CA ALA A 680 -18.98 -1.02 -10.69
C ALA A 680 -18.25 -2.35 -10.95
N GLU A 681 -18.45 -2.95 -12.11
CA GLU A 681 -17.74 -4.20 -12.53
C GLU A 681 -16.23 -4.03 -12.70
N HIS A 682 -15.74 -2.82 -12.82
CA HIS A 682 -14.34 -2.43 -13.03
C HIS A 682 -13.77 -2.86 -14.38
N ARG A 683 -13.85 -4.15 -14.77
CA ARG A 683 -13.33 -4.70 -16.04
C ARG A 683 -14.32 -5.67 -16.68
N HIS A 684 -14.37 -5.65 -17.99
CA HIS A 684 -15.27 -6.47 -18.81
C HIS A 684 -14.47 -7.52 -19.58
N TRP A 685 -13.96 -8.52 -18.87
CA TRP A 685 -13.02 -9.53 -19.39
C TRP A 685 -13.58 -10.39 -20.50
N ASN A 686 -14.90 -10.45 -20.67
CA ASN A 686 -15.55 -11.19 -21.77
C ASN A 686 -15.53 -10.41 -23.10
N ARG A 687 -15.02 -9.18 -23.11
CA ARG A 687 -14.86 -8.37 -24.33
C ARG A 687 -13.78 -8.97 -25.19
N GLN A 688 -14.02 -9.02 -26.51
CA GLN A 688 -12.99 -9.38 -27.51
C GLN A 688 -12.17 -8.13 -27.85
N VAL A 689 -10.88 -8.17 -27.56
CA VAL A 689 -9.93 -7.08 -27.78
C VAL A 689 -8.87 -7.48 -28.80
#